data_9d7742699adf53b143ac100f4f0ef25a
#
_entry.id   9d7742699adf53b143ac100f4f0ef25a
#
_cell.length_a   1.000
_cell.length_b   1.000
_cell.length_c   1.000
_cell.angle_alpha   90.00
_cell.angle_beta   90.00
_cell.angle_gamma   90.00
#
_symmetry.space_group_name_H-M   'P 1'
#
loop_
_entity.id
_entity.type
_entity.pdbx_description
1 polymer ?
#
loop_
_entity_poly.entity_id
_entity_poly.type
_entity_poly.pdbx_seq_one_letter_code
_entity_poly.pdbx_strand_id
1 'polypeptide(L)'
;MTLLSALALTACGKEEANEPEKDVPMTSSEYISFKVSAASPSEAAPVTWEAVSDRIGVFVSEAGTGSALNDNAYYDAYTSTASSRFFPLRDADKLKWEDGKKYDVSLYYPFSTKMKDATSIPVSVAEEQVVSIPLTTTQLKRSQIFVSSVKSVERPDNGILEMSLSPVVSFVKVNVSSNLPVACNSVKISGEDGTSLAFKHAKYDLFTSSLSEIDSVSSVINVKPASPVYLRRKATEFIVNVNPQYAGKTLTIDCDLEGADFEKVVVDVPEGGFKPGTCVSYNVGMTADPVLLSADGTANTYIVNKADCLYAFNAKVKGNGSTKSISWSYDGEPHSTAFDAALTPSSAELLWYSIPEGEGGFVNASPVSVGSVMYDEVDGLVYFKTPKTFVNGNAVIAALNESGEIIWSWNIWAVEGWDADATSRKAGRYTVMDRNLGAVLGLSAKDVSDNVKAAGAIGNYYQWGRKDPFPSASEYSSTTKVQEGWGNPAYTTLDEYKVDGDKIFSSDRAKNARMLHAELGSGYSLQQAVDESVKYPHKWMFGGNNDAVYPQYSWFSGEGDFQAKSILDNEQWRYLWGSTDNISNDKTIYDPCPAGWKVPTADAYATFFASSGSAAGGHGVYVSEYDLYFPFAGQRKAGFGGSVISASGEVMMASASVANSLYPIRSSVGSNGAGAKITQSNSYSGAGLQLRCVKENVDGKAPGYGKQTGHRAALMGDSITRTWKDRGRLAFFTENSYLNCGIDGQTSSNMIDRFGPNIVDDNPQCVVITCGTNDLAENMSGDGYRVHVSKENLLANIALMSRIAEDMGVPVILGSICPTRSMWWKPDAWKAEFDGDYIASKVIEANKLIKAYAAERGYRYADYYSALKNDQNGLADEYCWVFGTNPDGTLNLDSVHPNAKAFLVMEGILKPLIDAALYDPSEANPGGGKIDDMDKWKW
;
A
#
# COMPACT_ATOMS: atom_id res chain seq x y z
N MET A 1 -34.51 14.59 -22.86
CA MET A 1 -34.10 15.66 -23.74
C MET A 1 -32.82 16.21 -23.17
N THR A 2 -31.64 16.01 -23.65
CA THR A 2 -31.05 15.98 -24.94
C THR A 2 -29.87 14.97 -24.96
N LEU A 3 -29.79 14.18 -26.01
CA LEU A 3 -28.66 13.26 -26.30
C LEU A 3 -27.36 14.04 -26.49
N LEU A 4 -26.26 13.49 -25.98
CA LEU A 4 -24.93 13.70 -26.55
C LEU A 4 -24.29 12.33 -26.80
N SER A 5 -24.10 12.08 -28.08
CA SER A 5 -23.51 10.86 -28.64
C SER A 5 -22.00 10.86 -28.46
N ALA A 6 -21.48 9.74 -27.99
CA ALA A 6 -20.06 9.40 -28.00
C ALA A 6 -19.66 9.05 -29.45
N LEU A 7 -18.65 9.70 -29.99
CA LEU A 7 -17.92 9.26 -31.18
C LEU A 7 -16.69 8.46 -30.73
N ALA A 8 -16.70 7.19 -31.06
CA ALA A 8 -15.52 6.35 -31.03
C ALA A 8 -14.61 6.70 -32.22
N LEU A 9 -13.36 7.04 -31.96
CA LEU A 9 -12.31 7.17 -32.97
C LEU A 9 -11.55 5.84 -33.07
N THR A 10 -11.90 5.10 -34.11
CA THR A 10 -11.06 3.98 -34.58
C THR A 10 -9.91 4.57 -35.39
N ALA A 11 -8.68 4.26 -34.96
CA ALA A 11 -7.49 4.54 -35.73
C ALA A 11 -7.45 3.62 -36.95
N CYS A 12 -7.59 4.23 -38.14
CA CYS A 12 -7.25 3.57 -39.39
C CYS A 12 -6.20 4.44 -40.08
N GLY A 13 -5.03 3.86 -40.33
CA GLY A 13 -3.98 4.49 -41.10
C GLY A 13 -4.51 4.89 -42.47
N LYS A 14 -4.35 6.16 -42.82
CA LYS A 14 -4.52 6.64 -44.18
C LYS A 14 -3.16 7.10 -44.69
N GLU A 15 -2.75 6.52 -45.79
CA GLU A 15 -1.78 7.07 -46.70
C GLU A 15 -2.10 8.56 -46.94
N GLU A 16 -1.07 9.40 -46.92
CA GLU A 16 -1.16 10.79 -47.31
C GLU A 16 -1.66 10.87 -48.74
N ALA A 17 -2.95 11.06 -48.90
CA ALA A 17 -3.48 11.51 -50.17
C ALA A 17 -3.13 13.00 -50.28
N ASN A 18 -2.30 13.36 -51.26
CA ASN A 18 -2.13 14.74 -51.68
C ASN A 18 -3.52 15.33 -51.93
N GLU A 19 -3.98 16.22 -51.02
CA GLU A 19 -5.11 17.06 -51.31
C GLU A 19 -4.74 17.94 -52.50
N PRO A 20 -5.63 18.08 -53.52
CA PRO A 20 -5.33 18.96 -54.64
C PRO A 20 -5.18 20.40 -54.09
N GLU A 21 -4.08 21.05 -54.45
CA GLU A 21 -3.88 22.48 -54.21
C GLU A 21 -5.15 23.24 -54.62
N LYS A 22 -5.85 23.81 -53.65
CA LYS A 22 -6.94 24.76 -53.94
C LYS A 22 -6.32 25.91 -54.69
N ASP A 23 -6.87 26.20 -55.88
CA ASP A 23 -6.48 27.34 -56.71
C ASP A 23 -6.36 28.62 -55.89
N VAL A 24 -5.14 29.09 -55.77
CA VAL A 24 -4.81 30.32 -55.03
C VAL A 24 -5.14 31.48 -55.96
N PRO A 25 -5.99 32.44 -55.57
CA PRO A 25 -6.40 33.54 -56.45
C PRO A 25 -5.29 34.51 -56.84
N MET A 26 -4.03 34.24 -56.53
CA MET A 26 -2.88 35.08 -56.82
C MET A 26 -1.64 34.31 -57.28
N THR A 27 -1.73 33.57 -58.33
CA THR A 27 -0.60 32.92 -58.98
C THR A 27 -0.11 33.72 -60.23
N SER A 28 -0.17 35.04 -60.22
CA SER A 28 0.60 35.72 -61.16
C SER A 28 2.07 35.71 -60.75
N SER A 29 2.90 35.02 -61.50
CA SER A 29 4.35 34.99 -61.34
C SER A 29 5.01 36.41 -61.43
N GLU A 30 4.18 37.43 -61.59
CA GLU A 30 4.56 38.85 -61.67
C GLU A 30 4.93 39.45 -60.33
N TYR A 31 4.34 38.89 -59.18
CA TYR A 31 4.60 39.43 -57.85
C TYR A 31 5.61 38.61 -57.11
N ILE A 32 6.44 39.33 -56.31
CA ILE A 32 7.40 38.70 -55.37
C ILE A 32 6.58 37.98 -54.31
N SER A 33 6.77 36.65 -54.20
CA SER A 33 6.21 35.82 -53.16
C SER A 33 7.28 34.87 -52.63
N PHE A 34 7.02 34.29 -51.47
CA PHE A 34 8.03 33.51 -50.79
C PHE A 34 7.47 32.13 -50.41
N LYS A 35 8.35 31.12 -50.39
CA LYS A 35 8.17 29.85 -49.68
C LYS A 35 9.19 29.87 -48.57
N VAL A 36 8.70 29.89 -47.29
CA VAL A 36 9.53 30.17 -46.14
C VAL A 36 9.49 29.01 -45.18
N SER A 37 10.65 28.55 -44.80
CA SER A 37 10.89 27.68 -43.63
C SER A 37 11.68 28.42 -42.53
N ALA A 38 11.73 27.86 -41.32
CA ALA A 38 12.58 28.46 -40.29
C ALA A 38 13.34 27.38 -39.51
N ALA A 39 14.57 27.70 -39.12
CA ALA A 39 15.41 26.82 -38.29
C ALA A 39 14.92 26.78 -36.85
N SER A 40 14.95 25.59 -36.21
CA SER A 40 14.66 25.41 -34.78
C SER A 40 15.92 24.94 -34.03
N PRO A 41 16.13 25.41 -32.80
CA PRO A 41 17.21 24.93 -31.95
C PRO A 41 16.89 23.54 -31.34
N SER A 42 15.68 23.03 -31.50
CA SER A 42 15.23 21.75 -30.95
C SER A 42 14.37 20.99 -31.97
N GLU A 43 14.68 19.72 -32.19
CA GLU A 43 13.86 18.81 -33.00
C GLU A 43 12.45 18.60 -32.41
N ALA A 44 12.34 18.68 -31.07
CA ALA A 44 11.06 18.53 -30.38
C ALA A 44 10.10 19.71 -30.59
N ALA A 45 10.60 20.86 -31.04
CA ALA A 45 9.81 22.05 -31.31
C ALA A 45 10.10 22.62 -32.71
N PRO A 46 9.76 21.89 -33.79
CA PRO A 46 9.96 22.39 -35.12
C PRO A 46 9.14 23.66 -35.34
N VAL A 47 9.70 24.64 -36.03
CA VAL A 47 8.94 25.86 -36.38
C VAL A 47 7.92 25.52 -37.44
N THR A 48 6.65 25.66 -37.08
CA THR A 48 5.51 25.54 -38.01
C THR A 48 4.80 26.88 -38.09
N TRP A 49 4.36 27.21 -39.28
CA TRP A 49 3.61 28.43 -39.56
C TRP A 49 2.12 28.22 -39.32
N GLU A 50 1.43 29.26 -38.91
CA GLU A 50 -0.03 29.26 -38.81
C GLU A 50 -0.62 30.16 -39.86
N ALA A 51 -1.43 29.59 -40.75
CA ALA A 51 -2.06 30.33 -41.86
C ALA A 51 -2.83 31.56 -41.33
N VAL A 52 -2.67 32.69 -42.02
CA VAL A 52 -3.28 33.99 -41.72
C VAL A 52 -2.80 34.64 -40.40
N SER A 53 -2.28 33.90 -39.47
CA SER A 53 -1.81 34.40 -38.15
C SER A 53 -0.34 34.81 -38.19
N ASP A 54 0.50 34.01 -38.86
CA ASP A 54 1.94 34.31 -38.94
C ASP A 54 2.25 35.26 -40.10
N ARG A 55 3.03 36.30 -39.80
CA ARG A 55 3.40 37.35 -40.71
C ARG A 55 4.88 37.58 -40.75
N ILE A 56 5.45 37.70 -41.92
CA ILE A 56 6.83 38.14 -42.14
C ILE A 56 6.90 39.58 -42.63
N GLY A 57 7.94 40.28 -42.21
CA GLY A 57 8.31 41.57 -42.77
C GLY A 57 9.27 41.38 -43.94
N VAL A 58 9.06 42.15 -44.98
CA VAL A 58 9.79 42.05 -46.23
C VAL A 58 10.36 43.41 -46.63
N PHE A 59 11.70 43.42 -46.85
CA PHE A 59 12.40 44.54 -47.42
C PHE A 59 13.03 44.14 -48.78
N VAL A 60 12.81 44.90 -49.78
CA VAL A 60 13.38 44.68 -51.12
C VAL A 60 14.02 45.95 -51.63
N SER A 61 15.24 45.83 -52.16
CA SER A 61 15.93 46.91 -52.87
C SER A 61 16.47 46.41 -54.19
N GLU A 62 16.70 47.30 -55.11
CA GLU A 62 17.37 46.99 -56.40
C GLU A 62 18.86 46.74 -56.11
N ALA A 63 19.37 45.57 -56.52
CA ALA A 63 20.73 45.14 -56.21
C ALA A 63 21.79 46.14 -56.72
N GLY A 64 22.74 46.47 -55.80
CA GLY A 64 23.83 47.40 -56.13
C GLY A 64 23.47 48.89 -56.08
N THR A 65 22.18 49.24 -55.96
CA THR A 65 21.77 50.67 -55.89
C THR A 65 21.46 51.10 -54.44
N GLY A 66 21.10 50.12 -53.54
CA GLY A 66 20.63 50.40 -52.18
C GLY A 66 19.27 51.13 -52.19
N SER A 67 18.61 51.29 -53.30
CA SER A 67 17.29 51.94 -53.41
C SER A 67 16.21 50.98 -52.90
N ALA A 68 15.63 51.28 -51.74
CA ALA A 68 14.49 50.53 -51.19
C ALA A 68 13.26 50.65 -52.09
N LEU A 69 12.64 49.52 -52.40
CA LEU A 69 11.40 49.46 -53.20
C LEU A 69 10.16 49.47 -52.29
N ASN A 70 10.32 49.31 -51.00
CA ASN A 70 9.27 49.32 -50.01
C ASN A 70 9.77 49.64 -48.57
N ASP A 71 8.84 50.09 -47.78
CA ASP A 71 9.04 50.43 -46.37
C ASP A 71 8.41 49.33 -45.48
N ASN A 72 8.98 48.12 -45.44
CA ASN A 72 8.48 47.01 -44.61
C ASN A 72 7.12 46.47 -45.03
N ALA A 73 7.03 45.81 -46.20
CA ALA A 73 5.84 45.08 -46.60
C ALA A 73 5.59 43.87 -45.67
N TYR A 74 4.31 43.53 -45.41
CA TYR A 74 4.02 42.32 -44.70
C TYR A 74 3.33 41.28 -45.57
N TYR A 75 3.69 40.03 -45.32
CA TYR A 75 3.19 38.86 -46.04
C TYR A 75 2.64 37.86 -45.05
N ASP A 76 1.42 37.35 -45.33
CA ASP A 76 0.76 36.35 -44.47
C ASP A 76 1.08 34.94 -44.92
N ALA A 77 1.21 34.02 -43.92
CA ALA A 77 1.35 32.59 -44.18
C ALA A 77 0.07 32.04 -44.78
N TYR A 78 0.18 31.20 -45.83
CA TYR A 78 -0.97 30.59 -46.50
C TYR A 78 -1.32 29.21 -45.96
N THR A 79 -0.35 28.43 -45.53
CA THR A 79 -0.54 27.07 -45.01
C THR A 79 0.00 26.91 -43.60
N SER A 80 -0.66 26.06 -42.79
CA SER A 80 -0.19 25.71 -41.44
C SER A 80 0.78 24.53 -41.52
N THR A 81 1.99 24.76 -41.99
CA THR A 81 3.03 23.77 -42.24
C THR A 81 4.42 24.31 -41.88
N ALA A 82 5.42 23.44 -41.81
CA ALA A 82 6.81 23.82 -41.53
C ALA A 82 7.44 24.67 -42.67
N SER A 83 6.93 24.55 -43.89
CA SER A 83 7.30 25.33 -45.05
C SER A 83 6.05 25.90 -45.69
N SER A 84 5.77 27.19 -45.51
CA SER A 84 4.54 27.82 -45.96
C SER A 84 4.85 28.82 -47.10
N ARG A 85 3.88 29.01 -47.98
CA ARG A 85 3.89 30.15 -48.90
C ARG A 85 3.44 31.41 -48.16
N PHE A 86 4.04 32.54 -48.49
CA PHE A 86 3.73 33.86 -47.94
C PHE A 86 3.38 34.82 -49.09
N PHE A 87 2.26 35.51 -48.95
CA PHE A 87 1.72 36.43 -49.94
C PHE A 87 1.36 37.77 -49.32
N PRO A 88 1.52 38.89 -50.10
CA PRO A 88 1.04 40.18 -49.66
C PRO A 88 -0.47 40.26 -49.84
N LEU A 89 -1.19 40.63 -48.78
CA LEU A 89 -2.63 40.79 -48.82
C LEU A 89 -3.04 42.21 -49.21
N ARG A 90 -2.22 43.21 -48.92
CA ARG A 90 -2.50 44.60 -49.27
C ARG A 90 -1.88 44.95 -50.61
N ASP A 91 -2.61 45.72 -51.39
CA ASP A 91 -2.10 46.18 -52.70
C ASP A 91 -0.80 47.01 -52.58
N ALA A 92 -0.65 47.77 -51.50
CA ALA A 92 0.56 48.55 -51.21
C ALA A 92 1.80 47.69 -50.95
N ASP A 93 1.64 46.40 -50.55
CA ASP A 93 2.69 45.43 -50.26
C ASP A 93 3.05 44.56 -51.49
N LYS A 94 2.31 44.66 -52.56
CA LYS A 94 2.50 43.91 -53.81
C LYS A 94 3.71 44.43 -54.55
N LEU A 95 4.87 43.79 -54.45
CA LEU A 95 6.09 44.08 -55.16
C LEU A 95 6.14 43.24 -56.45
N LYS A 96 6.51 43.87 -57.61
CA LYS A 96 6.58 43.15 -58.87
C LYS A 96 8.02 42.81 -59.22
N TRP A 97 8.17 41.64 -59.85
CA TRP A 97 9.40 41.32 -60.56
C TRP A 97 9.47 42.14 -61.87
N GLU A 98 10.64 42.75 -62.13
CA GLU A 98 10.92 43.37 -63.40
C GLU A 98 11.96 42.56 -64.16
N ASP A 99 11.72 42.25 -65.42
CA ASP A 99 12.62 41.46 -66.26
C ASP A 99 13.99 42.09 -66.39
N GLY A 100 15.06 41.22 -66.12
CA GLY A 100 16.44 41.64 -66.20
C GLY A 100 16.94 42.43 -64.98
N LYS A 101 16.12 42.73 -64.05
CA LYS A 101 16.56 43.31 -62.75
C LYS A 101 16.92 42.29 -61.72
N LYS A 102 17.91 42.64 -60.87
CA LYS A 102 18.27 41.84 -59.66
C LYS A 102 17.89 42.62 -58.43
N TYR A 103 17.50 41.82 -57.39
CA TYR A 103 17.02 42.39 -56.15
C TYR A 103 17.85 41.85 -54.96
N ASP A 104 18.03 42.67 -53.93
CA ASP A 104 18.44 42.28 -52.62
C ASP A 104 17.16 42.15 -51.76
N VAL A 105 16.92 40.98 -51.19
CA VAL A 105 15.69 40.65 -50.46
C VAL A 105 16.05 40.25 -49.04
N SER A 106 15.40 40.87 -48.06
CA SER A 106 15.55 40.53 -46.63
C SER A 106 14.20 40.30 -46.02
N LEU A 107 14.08 39.18 -45.25
CA LEU A 107 12.91 38.81 -44.53
C LEU A 107 13.19 38.79 -43.04
N TYR A 108 12.15 39.11 -42.25
CA TYR A 108 12.21 38.90 -40.79
C TYR A 108 10.84 38.44 -40.28
N TYR A 109 10.86 37.73 -39.12
CA TYR A 109 9.69 37.30 -38.39
C TYR A 109 9.91 37.48 -36.87
N PRO A 110 8.91 37.87 -36.07
CA PRO A 110 7.54 38.25 -36.49
C PRO A 110 7.47 39.67 -37.06
N PHE A 111 6.50 39.90 -37.97
CA PHE A 111 6.27 41.23 -38.52
C PHE A 111 5.89 42.25 -37.44
N SER A 112 6.41 43.47 -37.58
CA SER A 112 6.01 44.59 -36.73
C SER A 112 5.96 45.89 -37.54
N THR A 113 4.91 46.65 -37.36
CA THR A 113 4.77 48.00 -38.00
C THR A 113 5.78 49.02 -37.47
N LYS A 114 6.47 48.73 -36.39
CA LYS A 114 7.50 49.59 -35.78
C LYS A 114 8.85 49.42 -36.45
N MET A 115 9.07 48.34 -37.21
CA MET A 115 10.33 48.04 -37.90
C MET A 115 10.33 48.70 -39.29
N LYS A 116 10.73 49.93 -39.35
CA LYS A 116 10.72 50.71 -40.64
C LYS A 116 12.07 50.74 -41.35
N ASP A 117 13.12 50.29 -40.71
CA ASP A 117 14.51 50.35 -41.21
C ASP A 117 15.14 48.97 -41.14
N ALA A 118 15.48 48.40 -42.29
CA ALA A 118 16.09 47.10 -42.44
C ALA A 118 17.49 47.04 -41.78
N THR A 119 18.14 48.19 -41.56
CA THR A 119 19.43 48.28 -40.88
C THR A 119 19.32 48.37 -39.33
N SER A 120 18.13 48.45 -38.81
CA SER A 120 17.87 48.71 -37.37
C SER A 120 16.74 47.88 -36.79
N ILE A 121 16.73 46.56 -37.06
CA ILE A 121 15.76 45.65 -36.44
C ILE A 121 16.11 45.51 -34.97
N PRO A 122 15.18 45.82 -34.01
CA PRO A 122 15.44 45.70 -32.59
C PRO A 122 15.51 44.24 -32.14
N VAL A 123 16.56 43.92 -31.41
CA VAL A 123 16.79 42.57 -30.82
C VAL A 123 17.05 42.70 -29.32
N SER A 124 16.64 41.75 -28.57
CA SER A 124 16.95 41.65 -27.14
C SER A 124 17.13 40.20 -26.74
N VAL A 125 17.91 39.99 -25.69
CA VAL A 125 18.06 38.71 -24.97
C VAL A 125 17.75 38.99 -23.50
N ALA A 126 16.63 38.51 -23.02
CA ALA A 126 16.17 38.80 -21.66
C ALA A 126 17.07 38.12 -20.61
N GLU A 127 17.31 38.80 -19.50
CA GLU A 127 17.98 38.26 -18.31
C GLU A 127 17.07 37.28 -17.57
N GLU A 128 15.77 37.55 -17.48
CA GLU A 128 14.76 36.63 -16.94
C GLU A 128 14.04 35.95 -18.09
N GLN A 129 14.17 34.64 -18.19
CA GLN A 129 13.50 33.84 -19.22
C GLN A 129 12.60 32.80 -18.60
N VAL A 130 11.29 32.80 -18.98
CA VAL A 130 10.34 31.75 -18.58
C VAL A 130 10.25 30.75 -19.72
N VAL A 131 10.54 29.47 -19.46
CA VAL A 131 10.61 28.44 -20.50
C VAL A 131 9.56 27.36 -20.28
N SER A 132 8.87 26.97 -21.35
CA SER A 132 8.01 25.80 -21.35
C SER A 132 8.88 24.53 -21.47
N ILE A 133 8.50 23.50 -20.78
CA ILE A 133 9.19 22.21 -20.82
C ILE A 133 8.14 21.13 -21.13
N PRO A 134 8.24 20.50 -22.32
CA PRO A 134 9.18 20.78 -23.40
C PRO A 134 8.96 22.14 -24.05
N LEU A 135 10.01 22.68 -24.73
CA LEU A 135 9.91 23.91 -25.51
C LEU A 135 8.80 23.79 -26.56
N THR A 136 7.95 24.81 -26.65
CA THR A 136 6.85 24.86 -27.64
C THR A 136 7.22 25.73 -28.82
N THR A 137 6.69 25.41 -30.02
CA THR A 137 6.81 26.24 -31.23
C THR A 137 6.35 27.69 -31.00
N THR A 138 5.25 27.86 -30.26
CA THR A 138 4.71 29.19 -29.94
C THR A 138 5.67 30.02 -29.11
N GLN A 139 6.29 29.40 -28.08
CA GLN A 139 7.29 30.09 -27.26
C GLN A 139 8.52 30.45 -28.07
N LEU A 140 9.03 29.51 -28.87
CA LEU A 140 10.19 29.74 -29.74
C LEU A 140 9.93 30.92 -30.70
N LYS A 141 8.80 30.95 -31.35
CA LYS A 141 8.40 32.02 -32.29
C LYS A 141 8.28 33.40 -31.61
N ARG A 142 7.90 33.44 -30.34
CA ARG A 142 7.69 34.71 -29.60
C ARG A 142 8.93 35.23 -28.92
N SER A 143 9.95 34.38 -28.69
CA SER A 143 11.10 34.74 -27.88
C SER A 143 12.22 35.45 -28.65
N GLN A 144 12.14 35.55 -29.96
CA GLN A 144 13.24 36.07 -30.77
C GLN A 144 12.82 36.51 -32.18
N ILE A 145 13.77 37.14 -32.89
CA ILE A 145 13.63 37.54 -34.31
C ILE A 145 14.31 36.48 -35.18
N PHE A 146 13.62 36.07 -36.22
CA PHE A 146 14.15 35.23 -37.29
C PHE A 146 14.40 36.07 -38.52
N VAL A 147 15.49 35.84 -39.20
CA VAL A 147 15.91 36.61 -40.35
C VAL A 147 16.42 35.75 -41.50
N SER A 148 16.34 36.28 -42.72
CA SER A 148 16.99 35.71 -43.88
C SER A 148 17.26 36.84 -44.90
N SER A 149 18.42 36.83 -45.55
CA SER A 149 18.73 37.80 -46.62
C SER A 149 19.44 37.11 -47.77
N VAL A 150 19.08 37.49 -48.97
CA VAL A 150 19.71 37.05 -50.22
C VAL A 150 19.97 38.27 -51.08
N LYS A 151 21.13 38.27 -51.79
CA LYS A 151 21.58 39.41 -52.62
C LYS A 151 21.57 39.02 -54.06
N SER A 152 21.31 40.02 -54.89
CA SER A 152 21.39 39.94 -56.37
C SER A 152 20.56 38.82 -56.96
N VAL A 153 19.33 38.62 -56.43
CA VAL A 153 18.39 37.56 -56.88
C VAL A 153 17.68 38.03 -58.13
N GLU A 154 17.66 37.18 -59.12
CA GLU A 154 16.80 37.34 -60.30
C GLU A 154 15.47 36.68 -60.07
N ARG A 155 14.44 37.00 -60.85
CA ARG A 155 13.15 36.36 -60.77
C ARG A 155 13.25 34.84 -60.94
N PRO A 156 12.82 34.00 -60.00
CA PRO A 156 12.71 32.56 -60.19
C PRO A 156 11.70 32.22 -61.27
N ASP A 157 11.82 31.07 -61.95
CA ASP A 157 10.93 30.62 -63.04
C ASP A 157 9.47 30.59 -62.61
N ASN A 158 9.19 30.17 -61.40
CA ASN A 158 7.85 30.10 -60.85
C ASN A 158 7.43 31.39 -60.08
N GLY A 159 8.26 32.44 -60.07
CA GLY A 159 8.04 33.67 -59.33
C GLY A 159 8.12 33.59 -57.81
N ILE A 160 8.48 32.44 -57.23
CA ILE A 160 8.50 32.19 -55.80
C ILE A 160 9.94 32.04 -55.32
N LEU A 161 10.37 32.91 -54.40
CA LEU A 161 11.68 32.80 -53.76
C LEU A 161 11.63 31.91 -52.54
N GLU A 162 12.41 30.83 -52.55
CA GLU A 162 12.55 29.96 -51.39
C GLU A 162 13.60 30.52 -50.43
N MET A 163 13.20 30.70 -49.15
CA MET A 163 14.06 31.28 -48.13
C MET A 163 13.92 30.53 -46.80
N SER A 164 15.02 30.38 -46.08
CA SER A 164 15.02 29.80 -44.73
C SER A 164 15.40 30.88 -43.72
N LEU A 165 14.53 31.13 -42.78
CA LEU A 165 14.78 32.08 -41.70
C LEU A 165 15.62 31.42 -40.58
N SER A 166 16.57 32.14 -40.03
CA SER A 166 17.39 31.73 -38.91
C SER A 166 17.26 32.71 -37.75
N PRO A 167 17.31 32.26 -36.51
CA PRO A 167 17.32 33.14 -35.35
C PRO A 167 18.56 34.03 -35.34
N VAL A 168 18.41 35.30 -34.94
CA VAL A 168 19.54 36.24 -34.80
C VAL A 168 20.32 36.02 -33.49
N VAL A 169 19.75 35.36 -32.50
CA VAL A 169 20.37 34.99 -31.23
C VAL A 169 20.86 33.54 -31.28
N SER A 170 21.70 33.17 -30.34
CA SER A 170 22.12 31.79 -30.12
C SER A 170 21.31 31.16 -28.99
N PHE A 171 21.39 29.83 -28.87
CA PHE A 171 20.75 29.09 -27.82
C PHE A 171 21.76 28.33 -26.98
N VAL A 172 21.46 28.26 -25.71
CA VAL A 172 22.07 27.31 -24.78
C VAL A 172 20.99 26.35 -24.32
N LYS A 173 21.22 25.06 -24.51
CA LYS A 173 20.40 23.96 -23.99
C LYS A 173 21.09 23.34 -22.79
N VAL A 174 20.48 23.46 -21.62
CA VAL A 174 20.96 22.81 -20.40
C VAL A 174 20.12 21.59 -20.16
N ASN A 175 20.72 20.41 -20.29
CA ASN A 175 20.10 19.12 -20.01
C ASN A 175 20.36 18.79 -18.55
N VAL A 176 19.41 19.07 -17.69
CA VAL A 176 19.54 18.83 -16.25
C VAL A 176 18.93 17.48 -15.91
N SER A 177 19.73 16.59 -15.32
CA SER A 177 19.27 15.28 -14.84
C SER A 177 19.54 15.12 -13.36
N SER A 178 18.76 14.29 -12.71
CA SER A 178 18.95 13.90 -11.31
C SER A 178 18.60 12.44 -11.14
N ASN A 179 19.35 11.72 -10.33
CA ASN A 179 18.96 10.37 -9.92
C ASN A 179 17.76 10.37 -8.95
N LEU A 180 17.26 11.55 -8.59
CA LEU A 180 16.22 11.75 -7.61
C LEU A 180 15.14 12.69 -8.12
N PRO A 181 13.88 12.54 -7.69
CA PRO A 181 12.85 13.51 -7.98
C PRO A 181 13.07 14.76 -7.14
N VAL A 182 13.70 15.77 -7.73
CA VAL A 182 13.93 17.05 -7.08
C VAL A 182 13.21 18.14 -7.85
N ALA A 183 12.43 18.96 -7.15
CA ALA A 183 11.80 20.13 -7.78
C ALA A 183 12.88 21.16 -8.16
N CYS A 184 12.88 21.57 -9.43
CA CYS A 184 13.73 22.62 -9.94
C CYS A 184 12.95 23.92 -10.04
N ASN A 185 13.32 24.91 -9.20
CA ASN A 185 12.67 26.22 -9.19
C ASN A 185 13.23 27.13 -10.29
N SER A 186 14.52 27.06 -10.53
CA SER A 186 15.19 27.83 -11.59
C SER A 186 16.56 27.27 -11.95
N VAL A 187 17.02 27.61 -13.14
CA VAL A 187 18.38 27.41 -13.60
C VAL A 187 19.00 28.77 -13.85
N LYS A 188 20.11 29.08 -13.20
CA LYS A 188 20.91 30.31 -13.40
C LYS A 188 22.12 30.00 -14.25
N ILE A 189 22.28 30.73 -15.33
CA ILE A 189 23.44 30.65 -16.21
C ILE A 189 24.21 31.96 -16.06
N SER A 190 25.44 31.88 -15.58
CA SER A 190 26.29 33.03 -15.39
C SER A 190 27.50 32.97 -16.32
N GLY A 191 27.77 34.03 -17.05
CA GLY A 191 28.99 34.22 -17.82
C GLY A 191 30.10 34.82 -16.96
N GLU A 192 31.26 35.00 -17.55
CA GLU A 192 32.40 35.68 -16.91
C GLU A 192 32.09 37.15 -16.63
N ASP A 193 32.69 37.68 -15.53
CA ASP A 193 32.50 39.09 -15.16
C ASP A 193 32.90 40.06 -16.28
N GLY A 194 32.07 41.05 -16.50
CA GLY A 194 32.26 42.04 -17.56
C GLY A 194 31.87 41.58 -18.96
N THR A 195 31.34 40.35 -19.11
CA THR A 195 30.82 39.84 -20.40
C THR A 195 29.35 40.10 -20.53
N SER A 196 28.83 40.04 -21.77
CA SER A 196 27.41 40.22 -22.08
C SER A 196 26.77 38.89 -22.51
N LEU A 197 26.07 38.21 -21.61
CA LEU A 197 25.31 37.01 -21.92
C LEU A 197 23.86 37.35 -22.33
N ALA A 198 23.33 38.42 -21.75
CA ALA A 198 22.01 38.97 -22.08
C ALA A 198 22.12 40.49 -22.31
N PHE A 199 21.14 41.07 -23.01
CA PHE A 199 21.07 42.51 -23.29
C PHE A 199 19.62 42.95 -23.52
N LYS A 200 19.30 44.19 -23.18
CA LYS A 200 17.95 44.73 -23.37
C LYS A 200 17.77 45.30 -24.77
N HIS A 201 18.79 45.91 -25.35
CA HIS A 201 18.69 46.58 -26.64
C HIS A 201 19.92 46.27 -27.51
N ALA A 202 19.64 45.95 -28.76
CA ALA A 202 20.60 45.87 -29.84
C ALA A 202 19.89 46.10 -31.16
N LYS A 203 20.66 46.43 -32.18
CA LYS A 203 20.19 46.60 -33.55
C LYS A 203 20.74 45.49 -34.41
N TYR A 204 19.92 44.89 -35.23
CA TYR A 204 20.35 43.92 -36.23
C TYR A 204 20.15 44.52 -37.63
N ASP A 205 21.24 44.54 -38.41
CA ASP A 205 21.22 44.99 -39.82
C ASP A 205 20.98 43.74 -40.71
N LEU A 206 19.86 43.72 -41.43
CA LEU A 206 19.50 42.61 -42.32
C LEU A 206 20.40 42.50 -43.53
N PHE A 207 21.01 43.62 -44.00
CA PHE A 207 21.84 43.64 -45.19
C PHE A 207 23.28 43.16 -44.91
N THR A 208 23.79 43.48 -43.74
CA THR A 208 25.16 43.07 -43.32
C THR A 208 25.12 41.83 -42.47
N SER A 209 23.92 41.38 -42.04
CA SER A 209 23.73 40.26 -41.09
C SER A 209 24.55 40.45 -39.80
N SER A 210 24.59 41.68 -39.28
CA SER A 210 25.38 42.03 -38.11
C SER A 210 24.53 42.62 -36.98
N LEU A 211 24.89 42.27 -35.72
CA LEU A 211 24.34 42.81 -34.50
C LEU A 211 25.27 43.92 -33.96
N SER A 212 24.67 45.07 -33.63
CA SER A 212 25.38 46.28 -33.19
C SER A 212 24.59 47.03 -32.11
N GLU A 213 25.22 48.05 -31.51
CA GLU A 213 24.60 48.92 -30.51
C GLU A 213 24.00 48.10 -29.33
N ILE A 214 24.75 47.11 -28.83
CA ILE A 214 24.35 46.30 -27.70
C ILE A 214 24.49 47.13 -26.43
N ASP A 215 23.41 47.30 -25.69
CA ASP A 215 23.42 48.02 -24.41
C ASP A 215 22.61 47.30 -23.30
N SER A 216 22.70 47.84 -22.07
CA SER A 216 22.03 47.31 -20.91
C SER A 216 22.28 45.81 -20.73
N VAL A 217 23.56 45.48 -20.70
CA VAL A 217 24.07 44.10 -20.68
C VAL A 217 24.01 43.46 -19.29
N SER A 218 23.81 42.14 -19.29
CA SER A 218 23.91 41.28 -18.10
C SER A 218 24.80 40.08 -18.39
N SER A 219 25.64 39.69 -17.43
CA SER A 219 26.39 38.44 -17.49
C SER A 219 25.57 37.23 -16.98
N VAL A 220 24.31 37.44 -16.62
CA VAL A 220 23.47 36.41 -16.00
C VAL A 220 22.17 36.23 -16.79
N ILE A 221 21.72 35.00 -16.89
CA ILE A 221 20.38 34.62 -17.31
C ILE A 221 19.74 33.75 -16.24
N ASN A 222 18.58 34.13 -15.73
CA ASN A 222 17.77 33.38 -14.82
C ASN A 222 16.61 32.69 -15.59
N VAL A 223 16.56 31.40 -15.53
CA VAL A 223 15.61 30.57 -16.27
C VAL A 223 14.60 29.98 -15.30
N LYS A 224 13.33 30.26 -15.50
CA LYS A 224 12.24 29.70 -14.71
C LYS A 224 11.38 28.80 -15.58
N PRO A 225 11.06 27.57 -15.14
CA PRO A 225 10.06 26.75 -15.84
C PRO A 225 8.69 27.39 -15.72
N ALA A 226 7.91 27.34 -16.80
CA ALA A 226 6.54 27.88 -16.83
C ALA A 226 5.57 27.12 -15.91
N SER A 227 5.91 25.89 -15.56
CA SER A 227 5.21 25.03 -14.61
C SER A 227 6.22 24.30 -13.74
N PRO A 228 5.88 23.88 -12.50
CA PRO A 228 6.79 23.12 -11.64
C PRO A 228 7.38 21.91 -12.37
N VAL A 229 8.67 21.72 -12.26
CA VAL A 229 9.41 20.63 -12.92
C VAL A 229 10.15 19.82 -11.88
N TYR A 230 9.95 18.50 -11.91
CA TYR A 230 10.76 17.56 -11.15
C TYR A 230 11.82 16.95 -12.06
N LEU A 231 13.07 17.16 -11.70
CA LEU A 231 14.19 16.52 -12.37
C LEU A 231 14.17 15.01 -12.16
N ARG A 232 14.68 14.28 -13.14
CA ARG A 232 14.76 12.82 -13.16
C ARG A 232 16.06 12.38 -13.83
N ARG A 233 16.33 11.07 -13.89
CA ARG A 233 17.48 10.54 -14.66
C ARG A 233 17.40 10.88 -16.13
N LYS A 234 16.20 10.86 -16.71
CA LYS A 234 15.99 11.42 -18.03
C LYS A 234 16.13 12.93 -17.93
N ALA A 235 17.09 13.45 -18.64
CA ALA A 235 17.38 14.87 -18.58
C ALA A 235 16.19 15.73 -19.00
N THR A 236 15.98 16.80 -18.26
CA THR A 236 15.04 17.87 -18.58
C THR A 236 15.76 18.97 -19.35
N GLU A 237 15.24 19.35 -20.49
CA GLU A 237 15.86 20.34 -21.39
C GLU A 237 15.39 21.75 -21.06
N PHE A 238 16.30 22.63 -20.66
CA PHE A 238 16.08 24.07 -20.53
C PHE A 238 16.76 24.76 -21.69
N ILE A 239 15.99 25.32 -22.61
CA ILE A 239 16.53 26.00 -23.82
C ILE A 239 16.31 27.49 -23.67
N VAL A 240 17.36 28.26 -23.73
CA VAL A 240 17.39 29.72 -23.52
C VAL A 240 18.11 30.46 -24.64
N ASN A 241 17.70 31.70 -24.84
CA ASN A 241 18.36 32.60 -25.75
C ASN A 241 19.61 33.19 -25.08
N VAL A 242 20.71 33.29 -25.81
CA VAL A 242 21.93 33.91 -25.37
C VAL A 242 22.49 34.87 -26.44
N ASN A 243 23.29 35.83 -26.00
CA ASN A 243 24.01 36.75 -26.89
C ASN A 243 24.99 35.99 -27.80
N PRO A 244 24.82 36.01 -29.14
CA PRO A 244 25.75 35.36 -30.05
C PRO A 244 27.17 36.01 -30.05
N GLN A 245 27.32 37.24 -29.53
CA GLN A 245 28.58 37.92 -29.37
C GLN A 245 29.16 37.80 -27.96
N TYR A 246 28.74 36.78 -27.18
CA TYR A 246 29.34 36.51 -25.87
C TYR A 246 30.80 36.20 -26.02
N ALA A 247 31.65 36.98 -25.31
CA ALA A 247 33.11 36.93 -25.43
C ALA A 247 33.83 36.09 -24.36
N GLY A 248 33.06 35.57 -23.37
CA GLY A 248 33.61 34.71 -22.31
C GLY A 248 33.93 33.32 -22.83
N LYS A 249 34.80 32.60 -22.13
CA LYS A 249 35.22 31.24 -22.47
C LYS A 249 34.46 30.18 -21.69
N THR A 250 33.86 30.56 -20.58
CA THR A 250 33.14 29.65 -19.67
C THR A 250 31.78 30.19 -19.33
N LEU A 251 30.88 29.24 -18.93
CA LEU A 251 29.61 29.52 -18.26
C LEU A 251 29.56 28.75 -16.96
N THR A 252 28.99 29.37 -15.94
CA THR A 252 28.63 28.68 -14.67
C THR A 252 27.13 28.41 -14.64
N ILE A 253 26.76 27.16 -14.48
CA ILE A 253 25.37 26.70 -14.38
C ILE A 253 25.09 26.36 -12.91
N ASP A 254 24.04 26.94 -12.36
CA ASP A 254 23.60 26.82 -10.99
C ASP A 254 22.09 26.51 -11.01
N CYS A 255 21.67 25.47 -10.27
CA CYS A 255 20.28 25.06 -10.22
C CYS A 255 19.72 25.31 -8.81
N ASP A 256 18.64 26.08 -8.72
CA ASP A 256 17.87 26.22 -7.47
C ASP A 256 16.92 25.04 -7.34
N LEU A 257 17.29 24.10 -6.47
CA LEU A 257 16.57 22.86 -6.23
C LEU A 257 15.94 22.86 -4.86
N GLU A 258 14.70 22.42 -4.77
CA GLU A 258 14.01 22.35 -3.51
C GLU A 258 14.59 21.24 -2.61
N GLY A 259 15.23 21.68 -1.50
CA GLY A 259 15.74 20.76 -0.45
C GLY A 259 16.93 19.91 -0.88
N ALA A 260 17.69 20.34 -1.88
CA ALA A 260 18.96 19.74 -2.25
C ALA A 260 19.98 20.83 -2.57
N ASP A 261 21.19 20.67 -2.09
CA ASP A 261 22.32 21.50 -2.51
C ASP A 261 22.81 21.01 -3.87
N PHE A 262 23.00 21.97 -4.78
CA PHE A 262 23.55 21.70 -6.10
C PHE A 262 24.96 22.30 -6.20
N GLU A 263 25.92 21.48 -6.57
CA GLU A 263 27.25 21.97 -6.86
C GLU A 263 27.27 22.64 -8.24
N LYS A 264 27.65 23.92 -8.30
CA LYS A 264 27.72 24.70 -9.53
C LYS A 264 28.63 24.05 -10.54
N VAL A 265 28.17 23.95 -11.78
CA VAL A 265 28.96 23.35 -12.86
C VAL A 265 29.49 24.43 -13.77
N VAL A 266 30.80 24.42 -14.00
CA VAL A 266 31.47 25.28 -14.99
C VAL A 266 31.62 24.49 -16.28
N VAL A 267 31.20 25.09 -17.39
CA VAL A 267 31.26 24.50 -18.72
C VAL A 267 31.99 25.44 -19.70
N ASP A 268 32.69 24.86 -20.65
CA ASP A 268 33.43 25.63 -21.65
C ASP A 268 32.50 26.10 -22.78
N VAL A 269 32.68 27.31 -23.22
CA VAL A 269 32.09 27.85 -24.45
C VAL A 269 32.84 27.28 -25.64
N PRO A 270 32.18 26.82 -26.71
CA PRO A 270 32.84 26.27 -27.89
C PRO A 270 33.88 27.22 -28.48
N GLU A 271 34.96 26.66 -29.02
CA GLU A 271 35.95 27.45 -29.76
C GLU A 271 35.27 28.20 -30.92
N GLY A 272 35.42 29.51 -31.00
CA GLY A 272 34.73 30.39 -31.92
C GLY A 272 33.42 30.98 -31.42
N GLY A 273 33.08 30.75 -30.12
CA GLY A 273 31.93 31.33 -29.44
C GLY A 273 30.58 30.81 -29.90
N PHE A 274 29.54 31.51 -29.51
CA PHE A 274 28.17 31.19 -29.95
C PHE A 274 27.94 31.75 -31.35
N LYS A 275 27.18 31.04 -32.16
CA LYS A 275 26.82 31.47 -33.53
C LYS A 275 25.31 31.68 -33.62
N PRO A 276 24.85 32.76 -34.29
CA PRO A 276 23.44 33.00 -34.50
C PRO A 276 22.74 31.77 -35.09
N GLY A 277 21.55 31.47 -34.55
CA GLY A 277 20.75 30.35 -34.99
C GLY A 277 21.23 28.95 -34.55
N THR A 278 22.34 28.85 -33.82
CA THR A 278 22.89 27.57 -33.33
C THR A 278 22.51 27.32 -31.86
N CYS A 279 22.44 26.05 -31.48
CA CYS A 279 22.17 25.59 -30.10
C CYS A 279 23.40 24.82 -29.58
N VAL A 280 23.93 25.27 -28.45
CA VAL A 280 24.99 24.56 -27.72
C VAL A 280 24.38 23.84 -26.55
N SER A 281 24.68 22.53 -26.41
CA SER A 281 24.09 21.69 -25.37
C SER A 281 25.11 21.38 -24.28
N TYR A 282 24.67 21.50 -23.02
CA TYR A 282 25.42 21.13 -21.84
C TYR A 282 24.65 20.12 -21.02
N ASN A 283 25.32 19.08 -20.52
CA ASN A 283 24.73 18.08 -19.65
C ASN A 283 25.15 18.37 -18.20
N VAL A 284 24.18 18.51 -17.33
CA VAL A 284 24.37 18.79 -15.92
C VAL A 284 23.63 17.71 -15.14
N GLY A 285 24.39 16.90 -14.41
CA GLY A 285 23.85 15.83 -13.59
C GLY A 285 24.06 16.13 -12.12
N MET A 286 23.05 15.85 -11.31
CA MET A 286 23.20 15.81 -9.87
C MET A 286 22.93 14.40 -9.36
N THR A 287 23.64 14.04 -8.29
CA THR A 287 23.40 12.81 -7.54
C THR A 287 23.16 13.21 -6.09
N ALA A 288 22.15 12.63 -5.47
CA ALA A 288 21.96 12.68 -4.04
C ALA A 288 21.65 11.28 -3.54
N ASP A 289 21.97 10.98 -2.29
CA ASP A 289 21.76 9.68 -1.69
C ASP A 289 20.46 9.70 -0.87
N PRO A 290 19.44 8.90 -1.23
CA PRO A 290 18.22 8.78 -0.44
C PRO A 290 18.46 7.95 0.82
N VAL A 291 17.64 8.16 1.83
CA VAL A 291 17.50 7.18 2.91
C VAL A 291 16.79 5.96 2.34
N LEU A 292 17.49 4.84 2.21
CA LEU A 292 16.92 3.61 1.67
C LEU A 292 16.11 2.88 2.76
N LEU A 293 14.79 2.97 2.70
CA LEU A 293 13.86 2.39 3.66
C LEU A 293 13.81 0.85 3.60
N SER A 294 14.21 0.26 2.50
CA SER A 294 14.28 -1.19 2.31
C SER A 294 15.67 -1.79 2.55
N ALA A 295 16.58 -1.05 3.19
CA ALA A 295 17.94 -1.52 3.48
C ALA A 295 17.94 -2.78 4.37
N ASP A 296 17.06 -2.81 5.38
CA ASP A 296 16.92 -3.92 6.32
C ASP A 296 15.82 -4.92 5.91
N GLY A 297 15.27 -4.79 4.70
CA GLY A 297 14.22 -5.63 4.17
C GLY A 297 13.04 -4.85 3.60
N THR A 298 12.31 -5.49 2.69
CA THR A 298 11.09 -4.93 2.10
C THR A 298 9.87 -5.20 2.98
N ALA A 299 8.85 -4.35 2.91
CA ALA A 299 7.62 -4.44 3.69
C ALA A 299 6.47 -3.72 3.00
N ASN A 300 5.26 -3.81 3.56
CA ASN A 300 4.11 -3.03 3.10
C ASN A 300 3.97 -1.67 3.79
N THR A 301 4.65 -1.47 4.90
CA THR A 301 4.72 -0.18 5.61
C THR A 301 6.17 0.23 5.79
N TYR A 302 6.49 1.47 5.46
CA TYR A 302 7.77 2.11 5.70
C TYR A 302 7.60 3.29 6.65
N ILE A 303 8.49 3.40 7.64
CA ILE A 303 8.49 4.47 8.63
C ILE A 303 9.42 5.59 8.17
N VAL A 304 8.92 6.83 8.19
CA VAL A 304 9.70 8.04 7.92
C VAL A 304 9.58 9.01 9.08
N ASN A 305 10.67 9.69 9.44
CA ASN A 305 10.74 10.46 10.67
C ASN A 305 11.54 11.77 10.58
N LYS A 306 11.96 12.18 9.39
CA LYS A 306 12.72 13.43 9.17
C LYS A 306 12.01 14.32 8.17
N ALA A 307 11.98 15.62 8.47
CA ALA A 307 11.52 16.66 7.53
C ALA A 307 12.53 16.86 6.40
N ASP A 308 12.06 17.36 5.26
CA ASP A 308 12.85 17.72 4.11
C ASP A 308 13.84 16.64 3.68
N CYS A 309 13.44 15.39 3.82
CA CYS A 309 14.28 14.23 3.61
C CYS A 309 13.80 13.42 2.41
N LEU A 310 14.76 12.99 1.62
CA LEU A 310 14.53 12.12 0.48
C LEU A 310 14.65 10.68 0.90
N TYR A 311 13.65 9.90 0.54
CA TYR A 311 13.55 8.48 0.84
C TYR A 311 13.39 7.67 -0.42
N ALA A 312 13.85 6.41 -0.37
CA ALA A 312 13.59 5.44 -1.42
C ALA A 312 13.32 4.05 -0.85
N PHE A 313 12.60 3.22 -1.60
CA PHE A 313 12.41 1.81 -1.28
C PHE A 313 12.31 0.94 -2.53
N ASN A 314 12.65 -0.34 -2.40
CA ASN A 314 12.59 -1.31 -3.49
C ASN A 314 11.12 -1.59 -3.87
N ALA A 315 10.75 -1.28 -5.09
CA ALA A 315 9.40 -1.48 -5.63
C ALA A 315 9.28 -2.69 -6.58
N LYS A 316 10.34 -3.47 -6.76
CA LYS A 316 10.31 -4.71 -7.55
C LYS A 316 9.82 -5.91 -6.74
N VAL A 317 9.48 -5.70 -5.46
CA VAL A 317 9.15 -6.78 -4.52
C VAL A 317 7.88 -6.43 -3.74
N LYS A 318 6.94 -7.37 -3.69
CA LYS A 318 5.73 -7.29 -2.88
C LYS A 318 6.03 -7.58 -1.41
N GLY A 319 5.53 -6.73 -0.51
CA GLY A 319 5.65 -6.94 0.93
C GLY A 319 7.07 -7.28 1.37
N ASN A 320 7.23 -8.34 2.13
CA ASN A 320 8.54 -8.83 2.61
C ASN A 320 9.32 -9.67 1.59
N GLY A 321 8.83 -9.82 0.36
CA GLY A 321 9.48 -10.61 -0.68
C GLY A 321 9.39 -12.13 -0.49
N SER A 322 8.60 -12.62 0.46
CA SER A 322 8.51 -14.04 0.72
C SER A 322 7.85 -14.79 -0.43
N THR A 323 8.57 -15.76 -0.98
CA THR A 323 8.05 -16.73 -1.96
C THR A 323 7.80 -18.10 -1.31
N LYS A 324 7.83 -18.17 0.02
CA LYS A 324 7.68 -19.41 0.76
C LYS A 324 6.31 -20.02 0.45
N SER A 325 6.33 -21.28 0.01
CA SER A 325 5.12 -22.05 -0.18
C SER A 325 4.47 -22.36 1.18
N ILE A 326 3.18 -22.13 1.25
CA ILE A 326 2.35 -22.57 2.34
C ILE A 326 1.71 -23.88 1.90
N SER A 327 1.91 -24.94 2.68
CA SER A 327 1.33 -26.25 2.40
C SER A 327 0.28 -26.60 3.45
N TRP A 328 -0.83 -27.16 3.02
CA TRP A 328 -1.90 -27.68 3.89
C TRP A 328 -2.44 -28.97 3.31
N SER A 329 -3.15 -29.73 4.09
CA SER A 329 -3.82 -30.92 3.63
C SER A 329 -5.34 -30.76 3.78
N TYR A 330 -6.08 -31.13 2.77
CA TYR A 330 -7.52 -31.15 2.76
C TYR A 330 -8.03 -32.49 2.22
N ASP A 331 -8.94 -33.16 2.97
CA ASP A 331 -9.44 -34.51 2.65
C ASP A 331 -8.35 -35.55 2.35
N GLY A 332 -7.19 -35.40 2.98
CA GLY A 332 -6.04 -36.29 2.76
C GLY A 332 -5.21 -35.91 1.53
N GLU A 333 -5.67 -34.94 0.73
CA GLU A 333 -4.93 -34.47 -0.43
C GLU A 333 -4.02 -33.28 -0.04
N PRO A 334 -2.74 -33.28 -0.45
CA PRO A 334 -1.82 -32.20 -0.20
C PRO A 334 -2.08 -31.02 -1.15
N HIS A 335 -2.17 -29.82 -0.59
CA HIS A 335 -2.25 -28.55 -1.33
C HIS A 335 -1.07 -27.68 -0.97
N SER A 336 -0.68 -26.80 -1.87
CA SER A 336 0.29 -25.76 -1.59
C SER A 336 0.03 -24.53 -2.42
N THR A 337 0.37 -23.35 -1.88
CA THR A 337 0.39 -22.10 -2.61
C THR A 337 1.71 -21.41 -2.35
N ALA A 338 2.32 -20.87 -3.40
CA ALA A 338 3.45 -19.97 -3.32
C ALA A 338 2.99 -18.57 -3.70
N PHE A 339 3.44 -17.57 -2.97
CA PHE A 339 3.16 -16.19 -3.31
C PHE A 339 4.16 -15.71 -4.36
N ASP A 340 3.66 -15.06 -5.41
CA ASP A 340 4.51 -14.33 -6.35
C ASP A 340 4.85 -12.97 -5.77
N ALA A 341 6.10 -12.82 -5.37
CA ALA A 341 6.62 -11.59 -4.76
C ALA A 341 7.17 -10.58 -5.78
N ALA A 342 7.29 -10.94 -7.05
CA ALA A 342 7.87 -10.06 -8.05
C ALA A 342 6.90 -8.95 -8.50
N LEU A 343 7.43 -7.77 -8.78
CA LEU A 343 6.71 -6.64 -9.35
C LEU A 343 7.48 -6.06 -10.54
N THR A 344 6.73 -5.60 -11.53
CA THR A 344 7.24 -4.88 -12.71
C THR A 344 6.50 -3.55 -12.88
N PRO A 345 6.77 -2.55 -12.03
CA PRO A 345 6.16 -1.24 -12.17
C PRO A 345 6.63 -0.53 -13.43
N SER A 346 5.77 0.31 -13.99
CA SER A 346 6.12 1.32 -15.00
C SER A 346 6.15 2.72 -14.43
N SER A 347 5.39 2.96 -13.36
CA SER A 347 5.34 4.23 -12.65
C SER A 347 4.89 4.04 -11.19
N ALA A 348 4.99 5.12 -10.42
CA ALA A 348 4.45 5.19 -9.08
C ALA A 348 3.81 6.54 -8.82
N GLU A 349 2.78 6.56 -7.98
CA GLU A 349 2.08 7.79 -7.61
C GLU A 349 1.65 7.79 -6.13
N LEU A 350 1.47 8.99 -5.59
CA LEU A 350 0.84 9.20 -4.30
C LEU A 350 -0.68 9.02 -4.48
N LEU A 351 -1.22 7.94 -3.90
CA LEU A 351 -2.63 7.58 -4.07
C LEU A 351 -3.53 8.38 -3.13
N TRP A 352 -3.19 8.43 -1.84
CA TRP A 352 -3.92 9.17 -0.82
C TRP A 352 -3.07 9.36 0.43
N TYR A 353 -3.52 10.23 1.34
CA TYR A 353 -2.93 10.41 2.65
C TYR A 353 -4.00 10.71 3.71
N SER A 354 -3.67 10.46 4.97
CA SER A 354 -4.48 10.83 6.13
C SER A 354 -3.62 11.46 7.21
N ILE A 355 -4.17 12.47 7.87
CA ILE A 355 -3.53 13.17 8.98
C ILE A 355 -4.45 13.14 10.20
N PRO A 356 -3.91 12.96 11.43
CA PRO A 356 -4.71 12.99 12.64
C PRO A 356 -5.34 14.37 12.86
N GLU A 357 -6.59 14.39 13.34
CA GLU A 357 -7.21 15.63 13.81
C GLU A 357 -6.44 16.17 15.01
N GLY A 358 -6.19 17.46 15.03
CA GLY A 358 -5.41 18.12 16.07
C GLY A 358 -3.97 18.47 15.69
N GLU A 359 -3.41 17.87 14.66
CA GLU A 359 -2.13 18.27 14.05
C GLU A 359 -2.29 19.46 13.08
N GLY A 360 -3.40 20.21 13.20
CA GLY A 360 -3.63 21.42 12.44
C GLY A 360 -4.65 21.33 11.31
N GLY A 361 -5.37 20.22 11.16
CA GLY A 361 -6.56 20.10 10.31
C GLY A 361 -6.38 20.52 8.84
N PHE A 362 -5.20 20.32 8.25
CA PHE A 362 -4.87 20.89 6.96
C PHE A 362 -5.25 19.97 5.80
N VAL A 363 -6.24 20.39 5.07
CA VAL A 363 -6.69 19.80 3.80
C VAL A 363 -5.56 19.69 2.76
N ASN A 364 -4.49 20.46 2.89
CA ASN A 364 -3.41 20.56 1.90
C ASN A 364 -2.03 20.12 2.42
N ALA A 365 -1.95 19.52 3.60
CA ALA A 365 -0.68 19.04 4.14
C ALA A 365 -0.60 17.51 3.98
N SER A 366 0.37 17.02 3.24
CA SER A 366 0.62 15.61 3.04
C SER A 366 1.92 15.20 3.75
N PRO A 367 1.98 14.00 4.37
CA PRO A 367 3.24 13.43 4.88
C PRO A 367 4.29 13.20 3.80
N VAL A 368 3.86 13.11 2.54
CA VAL A 368 4.71 12.97 1.34
C VAL A 368 4.49 14.20 0.47
N SER A 369 5.54 14.90 0.09
CA SER A 369 5.46 16.07 -0.79
C SER A 369 4.78 15.71 -2.10
N VAL A 370 3.69 16.41 -2.44
CA VAL A 370 2.91 16.17 -3.65
C VAL A 370 3.79 16.38 -4.88
N GLY A 371 3.75 15.43 -5.82
CA GLY A 371 4.56 15.44 -7.03
C GLY A 371 5.98 14.89 -6.85
N SER A 372 6.42 14.58 -5.61
CA SER A 372 7.77 14.04 -5.36
C SER A 372 7.89 12.52 -5.58
N VAL A 373 6.77 11.81 -5.73
CA VAL A 373 6.78 10.36 -5.92
C VAL A 373 7.22 10.01 -7.34
N MET A 374 8.22 9.13 -7.45
CA MET A 374 8.75 8.66 -8.73
C MET A 374 9.22 7.21 -8.62
N TYR A 375 8.93 6.42 -9.64
CA TYR A 375 9.57 5.13 -9.86
C TYR A 375 10.71 5.28 -10.86
N ASP A 376 11.87 4.74 -10.54
CA ASP A 376 13.01 4.64 -11.47
C ASP A 376 13.18 3.18 -11.90
N GLU A 377 13.00 2.90 -13.20
CA GLU A 377 13.07 1.55 -13.76
C GLU A 377 14.48 0.96 -13.72
N VAL A 378 15.51 1.81 -13.70
CA VAL A 378 16.92 1.39 -13.74
C VAL A 378 17.32 0.69 -12.44
N ASP A 379 17.06 1.33 -11.29
CA ASP A 379 17.36 0.75 -9.99
C ASP A 379 16.16 0.01 -9.36
N GLY A 380 14.95 0.26 -9.86
CA GLY A 380 13.72 -0.37 -9.38
C GLY A 380 13.22 0.18 -8.06
N LEU A 381 13.61 1.41 -7.76
CA LEU A 381 13.23 2.10 -6.54
C LEU A 381 12.08 3.07 -6.76
N VAL A 382 11.23 3.20 -5.78
CA VAL A 382 10.33 4.33 -5.63
C VAL A 382 10.99 5.36 -4.74
N TYR A 383 11.10 6.59 -5.24
CA TYR A 383 11.58 7.77 -4.54
C TYR A 383 10.44 8.66 -4.12
N PHE A 384 10.57 9.32 -2.99
CA PHE A 384 9.66 10.37 -2.54
C PHE A 384 10.34 11.25 -1.49
N LYS A 385 9.77 12.42 -1.25
CA LYS A 385 10.30 13.40 -0.30
C LYS A 385 9.27 13.72 0.78
N THR A 386 9.73 13.91 2.01
CA THR A 386 8.92 14.51 3.08
C THR A 386 8.95 16.04 2.97
N PRO A 387 7.87 16.75 3.38
CA PRO A 387 7.83 18.20 3.28
C PRO A 387 8.82 18.89 4.24
N LYS A 388 9.17 20.16 3.95
CA LYS A 388 10.05 20.99 4.79
C LYS A 388 9.53 21.14 6.23
N THR A 389 8.23 21.32 6.40
CA THR A 389 7.57 21.18 7.68
C THR A 389 7.01 19.78 7.77
N PHE A 390 7.50 18.99 8.71
CA PHE A 390 7.09 17.61 8.83
C PHE A 390 5.60 17.49 9.12
N VAL A 391 4.95 16.53 8.50
CA VAL A 391 3.53 16.22 8.72
C VAL A 391 3.40 14.80 9.22
N ASN A 392 2.93 14.62 10.45
CA ASN A 392 2.64 13.31 11.00
C ASN A 392 1.37 12.73 10.36
N GLY A 393 1.39 11.46 9.99
CA GLY A 393 0.24 10.82 9.38
C GLY A 393 0.60 9.57 8.59
N ASN A 394 -0.28 9.21 7.69
CA ASN A 394 -0.08 8.07 6.80
C ASN A 394 -0.31 8.52 5.35
N ALA A 395 0.44 7.94 4.44
CA ALA A 395 0.26 8.14 3.02
C ALA A 395 0.41 6.81 2.28
N VAL A 396 -0.32 6.62 1.19
CA VAL A 396 -0.20 5.41 0.38
C VAL A 396 0.36 5.75 -0.98
N ILE A 397 1.46 5.10 -1.32
CA ILE A 397 2.09 5.16 -2.64
C ILE A 397 1.72 3.89 -3.39
N ALA A 398 1.23 4.03 -4.61
CA ALA A 398 0.90 2.92 -5.49
C ALA A 398 1.92 2.77 -6.62
N ALA A 399 2.22 1.53 -6.98
CA ALA A 399 2.90 1.19 -8.22
C ALA A 399 1.88 0.82 -9.30
N LEU A 400 2.11 1.31 -10.51
CA LEU A 400 1.23 1.10 -11.65
C LEU A 400 1.97 0.36 -12.76
N ASN A 401 1.21 -0.44 -13.54
CA ASN A 401 1.69 -1.05 -14.77
C ASN A 401 1.63 -0.07 -15.96
N GLU A 402 2.03 -0.50 -17.15
CA GLU A 402 1.98 0.31 -18.37
C GLU A 402 0.56 0.78 -18.75
N SER A 403 -0.46 0.04 -18.31
CA SER A 403 -1.88 0.39 -18.53
C SER A 403 -2.42 1.38 -17.50
N GLY A 404 -1.62 1.79 -16.51
CA GLY A 404 -2.05 2.67 -15.42
C GLY A 404 -2.88 1.96 -14.33
N GLU A 405 -2.88 0.62 -14.30
CA GLU A 405 -3.55 -0.13 -13.23
C GLU A 405 -2.62 -0.30 -12.02
N ILE A 406 -3.18 -0.20 -10.82
CA ILE A 406 -2.42 -0.45 -9.58
C ILE A 406 -2.07 -1.93 -9.50
N ILE A 407 -0.77 -2.23 -9.36
CA ILE A 407 -0.24 -3.58 -9.19
C ILE A 407 0.26 -3.87 -7.77
N TRP A 408 0.51 -2.83 -6.97
CA TRP A 408 0.82 -2.89 -5.55
C TRP A 408 0.72 -1.51 -4.90
N SER A 409 0.74 -1.47 -3.56
CA SER A 409 0.75 -0.24 -2.78
C SER A 409 1.47 -0.43 -1.46
N TRP A 410 2.03 0.66 -0.93
CA TRP A 410 2.76 0.71 0.33
C TRP A 410 2.25 1.85 1.19
N ASN A 411 2.19 1.64 2.49
CA ASN A 411 1.90 2.68 3.46
C ASN A 411 3.21 3.37 3.88
N ILE A 412 3.23 4.69 3.80
CA ILE A 412 4.29 5.53 4.37
C ILE A 412 3.76 6.06 5.69
N TRP A 413 4.34 5.60 6.78
CA TRP A 413 3.97 5.97 8.13
C TRP A 413 4.93 7.04 8.64
N ALA A 414 4.47 8.29 8.65
CA ALA A 414 5.27 9.46 8.99
C ALA A 414 5.06 9.86 10.45
N VAL A 415 6.13 9.80 11.25
CA VAL A 415 6.12 10.22 12.65
C VAL A 415 7.46 10.87 12.97
N GLU A 416 7.44 12.19 13.22
CA GLU A 416 8.64 12.99 13.42
C GLU A 416 9.50 12.49 14.58
N GLY A 417 10.78 12.25 14.31
CA GLY A 417 11.75 11.85 15.33
C GLY A 417 11.52 10.50 16.00
N TRP A 418 10.52 9.72 15.56
CA TRP A 418 10.20 8.43 16.16
C TRP A 418 11.05 7.30 15.58
N ASP A 419 11.44 6.40 16.48
CA ASP A 419 12.13 5.15 16.17
C ASP A 419 11.38 3.99 16.85
N ALA A 420 10.85 3.08 16.04
CA ALA A 420 10.04 1.95 16.50
C ALA A 420 10.83 0.98 17.37
N ASP A 421 12.11 0.79 17.09
CA ASP A 421 12.98 -0.12 17.87
C ASP A 421 13.36 0.49 19.22
N ALA A 422 13.73 1.76 19.22
CA ALA A 422 14.11 2.48 20.43
C ALA A 422 12.96 2.64 21.43
N THR A 423 11.72 2.73 20.94
CA THR A 423 10.53 2.92 21.79
C THR A 423 9.77 1.63 22.09
N SER A 424 10.19 0.51 21.51
CA SER A 424 9.55 -0.80 21.71
C SER A 424 9.55 -1.23 23.18
N ARG A 425 8.61 -2.08 23.53
CA ARG A 425 8.43 -2.61 24.90
C ARG A 425 8.56 -4.13 24.91
N LYS A 426 9.09 -4.66 26.00
CA LYS A 426 9.05 -6.09 26.30
C LYS A 426 7.74 -6.43 27.04
N ALA A 427 6.96 -7.35 26.47
CA ALA A 427 5.77 -7.90 27.09
C ALA A 427 5.84 -9.43 27.00
N GLY A 428 6.15 -10.08 28.11
CA GLY A 428 6.46 -11.50 28.09
C GLY A 428 7.66 -11.81 27.18
N ARG A 429 7.48 -12.77 26.29
CA ARG A 429 8.48 -13.13 25.28
C ARG A 429 8.47 -12.22 24.04
N TYR A 430 7.47 -11.35 23.92
CA TYR A 430 7.29 -10.49 22.77
C TYR A 430 8.01 -9.15 22.95
N THR A 431 8.55 -8.63 21.87
CA THR A 431 8.92 -7.22 21.74
C THR A 431 7.84 -6.56 20.90
N VAL A 432 7.14 -5.59 21.47
CA VAL A 432 5.94 -4.98 20.88
C VAL A 432 6.16 -3.48 20.62
N MET A 433 5.59 -2.94 19.57
CA MET A 433 5.60 -1.50 19.31
C MET A 433 4.88 -0.74 20.44
N ASP A 434 5.34 0.46 20.76
CA ASP A 434 4.71 1.34 21.76
C ASP A 434 3.32 1.86 21.33
N ARG A 435 2.97 1.74 20.04
CA ARG A 435 1.75 2.25 19.42
C ARG A 435 1.16 1.31 18.38
N ASN A 436 -0.12 1.51 18.03
CA ASN A 436 -0.79 0.79 16.95
C ASN A 436 -0.20 1.16 15.59
N LEU A 437 -0.29 0.24 14.63
CA LEU A 437 0.18 0.47 13.26
C LEU A 437 -0.56 1.66 12.65
N GLY A 438 0.19 2.67 12.19
CA GLY A 438 -0.34 3.91 11.65
C GLY A 438 -0.63 4.99 12.69
N ALA A 439 -0.47 4.75 13.99
CA ALA A 439 -0.65 5.76 15.03
C ALA A 439 0.50 6.77 15.07
N VAL A 440 0.19 8.04 15.18
CA VAL A 440 1.21 9.10 15.23
C VAL A 440 1.71 9.36 16.65
N LEU A 441 1.01 8.88 17.68
CA LEU A 441 1.40 9.02 19.07
C LEU A 441 1.48 7.66 19.79
N GLY A 442 2.52 7.50 20.61
CA GLY A 442 2.58 6.50 21.66
C GLY A 442 2.21 7.17 22.98
N LEU A 443 1.23 6.62 23.70
CA LEU A 443 0.74 7.25 24.96
C LEU A 443 1.26 6.53 26.19
N SER A 444 1.37 7.31 27.27
CA SER A 444 1.61 6.85 28.64
C SER A 444 0.37 7.09 29.52
N ALA A 445 0.33 6.50 30.73
CA ALA A 445 -0.81 6.66 31.65
C ALA A 445 -1.21 8.13 31.93
N LYS A 446 -0.26 9.05 31.93
CA LYS A 446 -0.52 10.48 32.17
C LYS A 446 -1.25 11.20 31.05
N ASP A 447 -1.23 10.63 29.81
CA ASP A 447 -1.73 11.29 28.61
C ASP A 447 -3.12 10.80 28.19
N VAL A 448 -3.65 9.76 28.84
CA VAL A 448 -4.86 9.03 28.39
C VAL A 448 -6.19 9.78 28.60
N SER A 449 -6.20 10.90 29.28
CA SER A 449 -7.39 11.76 29.45
C SER A 449 -7.53 12.83 28.37
N ASP A 450 -6.56 13.00 27.51
CA ASP A 450 -6.54 13.99 26.45
C ASP A 450 -7.16 13.40 25.15
N ASN A 451 -8.27 13.95 24.69
CA ASN A 451 -8.99 13.49 23.51
C ASN A 451 -8.15 13.56 22.23
N VAL A 452 -7.38 14.62 22.04
CA VAL A 452 -6.55 14.85 20.85
C VAL A 452 -5.43 13.83 20.81
N LYS A 453 -4.76 13.62 21.95
CA LYS A 453 -3.72 12.59 22.06
C LYS A 453 -4.27 11.18 21.87
N ALA A 454 -5.45 10.91 22.43
CA ALA A 454 -6.12 9.62 22.24
C ALA A 454 -6.42 9.37 20.76
N ALA A 455 -6.90 10.37 20.02
CA ALA A 455 -7.12 10.27 18.58
C ALA A 455 -5.82 9.97 17.82
N GLY A 456 -4.71 10.62 18.15
CA GLY A 456 -3.40 10.38 17.56
C GLY A 456 -2.82 8.97 17.85
N ALA A 457 -3.30 8.32 18.92
CA ALA A 457 -2.86 6.96 19.30
C ALA A 457 -3.66 5.82 18.65
N ILE A 458 -4.76 6.10 17.97
CA ILE A 458 -5.66 5.07 17.42
C ILE A 458 -4.97 4.23 16.36
N GLY A 459 -4.33 4.84 15.38
CA GLY A 459 -3.75 4.14 14.23
C GLY A 459 -4.79 3.75 13.17
N ASN A 460 -4.36 2.99 12.20
CA ASN A 460 -5.20 2.57 11.07
C ASN A 460 -5.99 1.29 11.37
N TYR A 461 -7.08 1.11 10.63
CA TYR A 461 -7.80 -0.16 10.58
C TYR A 461 -7.33 -0.99 9.40
N TYR A 462 -7.36 -2.31 9.57
CA TYR A 462 -7.03 -3.28 8.54
C TYR A 462 -8.11 -4.35 8.45
N GLN A 463 -8.57 -4.65 7.24
CA GLN A 463 -9.36 -5.86 7.00
C GLN A 463 -8.44 -7.06 7.07
N TRP A 464 -8.87 -8.12 7.73
CA TRP A 464 -8.02 -9.29 7.95
C TRP A 464 -7.48 -9.84 6.63
N GLY A 465 -6.18 -10.10 6.58
CA GLY A 465 -5.49 -10.57 5.39
C GLY A 465 -5.08 -9.51 4.37
N ARG A 466 -5.55 -8.26 4.49
CA ARG A 466 -5.17 -7.15 3.61
C ARG A 466 -3.99 -6.38 4.18
N LYS A 467 -3.13 -5.93 3.27
CA LYS A 467 -1.96 -5.10 3.59
C LYS A 467 -2.29 -3.59 3.67
N ASP A 468 -3.44 -3.17 3.12
CA ASP A 468 -3.77 -1.78 2.93
C ASP A 468 -4.45 -1.18 4.15
N PRO A 469 -4.00 0.01 4.60
CA PRO A 469 -4.59 0.72 5.71
C PRO A 469 -5.89 1.42 5.32
N PHE A 470 -6.77 1.57 6.32
CA PHE A 470 -7.93 2.46 6.28
C PHE A 470 -7.81 3.46 7.42
N PRO A 471 -8.21 4.73 7.20
CA PRO A 471 -8.02 5.76 8.21
C PRO A 471 -8.76 5.45 9.49
N SER A 472 -8.17 5.90 10.59
CA SER A 472 -8.77 5.77 11.90
C SER A 472 -10.04 6.60 12.01
N ALA A 473 -10.84 6.26 13.03
CA ALA A 473 -11.97 7.07 13.43
C ALA A 473 -11.95 7.25 14.93
N SER A 474 -12.38 8.40 15.40
CA SER A 474 -12.45 8.71 16.81
C SER A 474 -13.75 9.41 17.14
N GLU A 475 -14.43 8.96 18.19
CA GLU A 475 -15.53 9.72 18.79
C GLU A 475 -15.02 10.97 19.51
N TYR A 476 -13.72 11.05 19.79
CA TYR A 476 -13.09 12.18 20.46
C TYR A 476 -12.85 13.36 19.52
N SER A 477 -12.95 13.13 18.22
CA SER A 477 -12.92 14.18 17.23
C SER A 477 -14.25 14.96 17.25
N SER A 478 -14.18 16.28 17.40
CA SER A 478 -15.34 17.12 17.69
C SER A 478 -16.24 17.42 16.50
N THR A 479 -15.91 17.01 15.27
CA THR A 479 -16.40 17.78 14.15
C THR A 479 -17.38 17.11 13.20
N THR A 480 -17.43 15.81 13.02
CA THR A 480 -18.44 15.25 12.11
C THR A 480 -18.80 13.80 12.43
N LYS A 481 -19.98 13.58 12.94
CA LYS A 481 -20.58 12.24 13.04
C LYS A 481 -21.10 11.85 11.68
N VAL A 482 -20.57 10.78 11.11
CA VAL A 482 -21.15 10.17 9.92
C VAL A 482 -22.34 9.32 10.37
N GLN A 483 -23.52 9.75 10.02
CA GLN A 483 -24.76 8.99 10.31
C GLN A 483 -24.90 7.85 9.30
N GLU A 484 -25.05 6.64 9.77
CA GLU A 484 -25.23 5.46 8.97
C GLU A 484 -26.65 4.95 8.98
N GLY A 485 -27.09 4.40 7.85
CA GLY A 485 -28.44 3.91 7.65
C GLY A 485 -28.88 2.72 8.51
N TRP A 486 -28.05 2.26 9.44
CA TRP A 486 -28.33 1.13 10.35
C TRP A 486 -28.49 1.54 11.82
N GLY A 487 -28.72 2.80 12.07
CA GLY A 487 -29.18 3.28 13.38
C GLY A 487 -28.11 3.56 14.44
N ASN A 488 -26.83 3.33 14.17
CA ASN A 488 -25.75 3.70 15.07
C ASN A 488 -24.97 4.88 14.52
N PRO A 489 -24.69 5.93 15.31
CA PRO A 489 -23.83 7.01 14.87
C PRO A 489 -22.43 6.47 14.65
N ALA A 490 -21.89 6.62 13.45
CA ALA A 490 -20.49 6.43 13.19
C ALA A 490 -19.75 7.69 13.57
N TYR A 491 -18.61 7.50 14.17
CA TYR A 491 -17.76 8.58 14.63
C TYR A 491 -16.86 9.05 13.49
N THR A 492 -16.36 10.25 13.62
CA THR A 492 -15.55 10.92 12.61
C THR A 492 -14.36 10.08 12.22
N THR A 493 -14.25 9.78 10.93
CA THR A 493 -13.02 9.31 10.35
C THR A 493 -12.07 10.45 10.16
N LEU A 494 -10.79 10.24 10.38
CA LEU A 494 -9.77 11.11 9.83
C LEU A 494 -9.94 11.12 8.31
N ASP A 495 -9.92 12.32 7.74
CA ASP A 495 -10.12 12.47 6.32
C ASP A 495 -8.92 11.91 5.54
N GLU A 496 -9.19 11.12 4.54
CA GLU A 496 -8.24 10.75 3.50
C GLU A 496 -8.39 11.71 2.32
N TYR A 497 -7.27 12.14 1.78
CA TYR A 497 -7.25 13.07 0.65
C TYR A 497 -6.51 12.47 -0.52
N LYS A 498 -7.05 12.65 -1.72
CA LYS A 498 -6.31 12.44 -2.95
C LYS A 498 -5.26 13.53 -3.14
N VAL A 499 -4.35 13.29 -4.07
CA VAL A 499 -3.28 14.23 -4.43
C VAL A 499 -3.84 15.60 -4.89
N ASP A 500 -5.02 15.63 -5.48
CA ASP A 500 -5.72 16.85 -5.90
C ASP A 500 -6.48 17.56 -4.77
N GLY A 501 -6.43 17.03 -3.54
CA GLY A 501 -7.10 17.59 -2.39
C GLY A 501 -8.54 17.12 -2.17
N ASP A 502 -9.08 16.29 -3.05
CA ASP A 502 -10.41 15.69 -2.87
C ASP A 502 -10.41 14.60 -1.80
N LYS A 503 -11.46 14.55 -0.98
CA LYS A 503 -11.64 13.49 0.02
C LYS A 503 -11.92 12.15 -0.65
N ILE A 504 -11.15 11.13 -0.31
CA ILE A 504 -11.38 9.75 -0.76
C ILE A 504 -12.53 9.11 0.02
N PHE A 505 -12.52 9.27 1.36
CA PHE A 505 -13.60 8.81 2.20
C PHE A 505 -14.64 9.92 2.35
N SER A 506 -15.74 9.77 1.66
CA SER A 506 -16.90 10.65 1.79
C SER A 506 -18.02 9.94 2.56
N SER A 507 -19.05 10.66 2.95
CA SER A 507 -20.29 10.08 3.48
C SER A 507 -21.02 9.18 2.45
N ASP A 508 -20.61 9.23 1.18
CA ASP A 508 -21.13 8.37 0.13
C ASP A 508 -20.39 7.01 0.15
N ARG A 509 -20.96 6.07 0.87
CA ARG A 509 -20.43 4.71 1.05
C ARG A 509 -20.24 3.94 -0.25
N ALA A 510 -21.13 4.14 -1.23
CA ALA A 510 -21.07 3.45 -2.51
C ALA A 510 -19.79 3.80 -3.27
N LYS A 511 -19.23 5.00 -3.05
CA LYS A 511 -17.96 5.41 -3.64
C LYS A 511 -16.74 4.80 -2.95
N ASN A 512 -16.87 4.43 -1.67
CA ASN A 512 -15.75 3.98 -0.83
C ASN A 512 -15.66 2.47 -0.69
N ALA A 513 -16.70 1.74 -1.08
CA ALA A 513 -16.78 0.30 -0.96
C ALA A 513 -16.79 -0.38 -2.33
N ARG A 514 -16.35 -1.64 -2.35
CA ARG A 514 -16.37 -2.48 -3.54
C ARG A 514 -17.00 -3.81 -3.21
N MET A 515 -18.16 -4.07 -3.80
CA MET A 515 -18.88 -5.32 -3.66
C MET A 515 -18.31 -6.35 -4.64
N LEU A 516 -17.53 -7.30 -4.13
CA LEU A 516 -16.83 -8.28 -4.97
C LEU A 516 -17.78 -9.15 -5.79
N HIS A 517 -18.92 -9.53 -5.24
CA HIS A 517 -19.92 -10.27 -6.01
C HIS A 517 -20.45 -9.50 -7.23
N ALA A 518 -20.67 -8.20 -7.10
CA ALA A 518 -21.12 -7.36 -8.21
C ALA A 518 -20.03 -7.17 -9.27
N GLU A 519 -18.75 -7.15 -8.86
CA GLU A 519 -17.62 -6.90 -9.74
C GLU A 519 -17.10 -8.18 -10.42
N LEU A 520 -17.09 -9.29 -9.69
CA LEU A 520 -16.47 -10.55 -10.13
C LEU A 520 -17.49 -11.65 -10.49
N GLY A 521 -18.78 -11.43 -10.18
CA GLY A 521 -19.83 -12.42 -10.30
C GLY A 521 -19.91 -13.39 -9.11
N SER A 522 -20.85 -14.34 -9.14
CA SER A 522 -20.97 -15.38 -8.13
C SER A 522 -19.83 -16.42 -8.28
N GLY A 523 -19.29 -16.90 -7.17
CA GLY A 523 -18.29 -17.98 -7.19
C GLY A 523 -16.87 -17.53 -7.54
N TYR A 524 -16.51 -16.26 -7.28
CA TYR A 524 -15.14 -15.79 -7.44
C TYR A 524 -14.19 -16.50 -6.47
N SER A 525 -12.96 -16.73 -6.92
CA SER A 525 -11.92 -17.38 -6.11
C SER A 525 -11.29 -16.40 -5.10
N LEU A 526 -10.63 -16.94 -4.07
CA LEU A 526 -9.79 -16.14 -3.16
C LEU A 526 -8.77 -15.30 -3.92
N GLN A 527 -8.10 -15.88 -4.92
CA GLN A 527 -7.10 -15.14 -5.70
C GLN A 527 -7.72 -13.94 -6.42
N GLN A 528 -8.90 -14.10 -7.02
CA GLN A 528 -9.62 -12.99 -7.65
C GLN A 528 -9.96 -11.90 -6.63
N ALA A 529 -10.42 -12.27 -5.43
CA ALA A 529 -10.70 -11.29 -4.37
C ALA A 529 -9.43 -10.55 -3.92
N VAL A 530 -8.33 -11.26 -3.77
CA VAL A 530 -7.03 -10.67 -3.41
C VAL A 530 -6.53 -9.74 -4.51
N ASP A 531 -6.58 -10.16 -5.77
CA ASP A 531 -6.16 -9.35 -6.92
C ASP A 531 -6.98 -8.06 -7.01
N GLU A 532 -8.30 -8.17 -6.76
CA GLU A 532 -9.19 -7.01 -6.74
C GLU A 532 -8.85 -6.06 -5.58
N SER A 533 -8.49 -6.60 -4.41
CA SER A 533 -8.06 -5.79 -3.27
C SER A 533 -6.74 -5.04 -3.55
N VAL A 534 -5.85 -5.63 -4.33
CA VAL A 534 -4.59 -4.99 -4.76
C VAL A 534 -4.84 -3.86 -5.75
N LYS A 535 -5.76 -4.05 -6.71
CA LYS A 535 -6.12 -3.02 -7.68
C LYS A 535 -6.81 -1.81 -7.04
N TYR A 536 -7.52 -2.02 -5.95
CA TYR A 536 -8.30 -0.98 -5.26
C TYR A 536 -7.94 -0.90 -3.77
N PRO A 537 -6.69 -0.54 -3.41
CA PRO A 537 -6.22 -0.52 -2.04
C PRO A 537 -7.01 0.42 -1.13
N HIS A 538 -7.60 1.48 -1.70
CA HIS A 538 -8.42 2.47 -0.99
C HIS A 538 -9.91 2.11 -0.89
N LYS A 539 -10.35 0.96 -1.43
CA LYS A 539 -11.74 0.53 -1.36
C LYS A 539 -11.97 -0.47 -0.25
N TRP A 540 -13.04 -0.27 0.51
CA TRP A 540 -13.52 -1.23 1.48
C TRP A 540 -14.12 -2.43 0.76
N MET A 541 -13.54 -3.62 0.94
CA MET A 541 -13.99 -4.83 0.26
C MET A 541 -15.05 -5.55 1.09
N PHE A 542 -16.09 -6.05 0.43
CA PHE A 542 -17.07 -6.96 1.03
C PHE A 542 -17.61 -7.93 -0.03
N GLY A 543 -17.98 -9.15 0.41
CA GLY A 543 -18.24 -10.26 -0.52
C GLY A 543 -19.58 -10.18 -1.21
N GLY A 544 -20.65 -10.30 -0.49
CA GLY A 544 -21.94 -10.64 -1.04
C GLY A 544 -22.99 -9.54 -1.09
N ASN A 545 -24.18 -9.93 -1.50
CA ASN A 545 -25.35 -9.08 -1.64
C ASN A 545 -25.87 -8.58 -0.28
N ASN A 546 -26.47 -7.40 -0.24
CA ASN A 546 -26.98 -6.75 0.98
C ASN A 546 -28.02 -7.59 1.76
N ASP A 547 -28.65 -8.58 1.10
CA ASP A 547 -29.71 -9.39 1.67
C ASP A 547 -29.23 -10.74 2.25
N ALA A 548 -27.96 -11.11 2.04
CA ALA A 548 -27.38 -12.33 2.56
C ALA A 548 -26.58 -12.08 3.83
N VAL A 549 -26.88 -12.80 4.91
CA VAL A 549 -26.36 -12.53 6.25
C VAL A 549 -24.83 -12.72 6.32
N TYR A 550 -24.26 -13.68 5.62
CA TYR A 550 -22.84 -14.04 5.75
C TYR A 550 -21.91 -13.51 4.65
N PRO A 551 -22.25 -13.51 3.36
CA PRO A 551 -21.35 -13.03 2.31
C PRO A 551 -20.93 -11.57 2.49
N GLN A 552 -21.76 -10.75 3.11
CA GLN A 552 -21.42 -9.35 3.40
C GLN A 552 -20.32 -9.19 4.47
N TYR A 553 -20.09 -10.21 5.32
CA TYR A 553 -19.14 -10.13 6.43
C TYR A 553 -17.73 -10.64 6.09
N SER A 554 -17.56 -11.28 4.94
CA SER A 554 -16.27 -11.69 4.42
C SER A 554 -15.93 -10.92 3.15
N TRP A 555 -14.70 -10.47 3.02
CA TRP A 555 -14.27 -9.78 1.81
C TRP A 555 -13.74 -10.73 0.73
N PHE A 556 -13.40 -11.97 1.07
CA PHE A 556 -12.78 -12.93 0.16
C PHE A 556 -13.64 -14.14 -0.20
N SER A 557 -14.90 -14.22 0.22
CA SER A 557 -15.77 -15.32 -0.16
C SER A 557 -16.91 -14.86 -1.07
N GLY A 558 -17.15 -15.59 -2.14
CA GLY A 558 -18.24 -15.37 -3.10
C GLY A 558 -19.58 -15.82 -2.57
N GLU A 559 -20.65 -15.34 -3.23
CA GLU A 559 -22.04 -15.76 -2.95
C GLU A 559 -22.25 -17.23 -3.31
N GLY A 560 -23.01 -17.94 -2.51
CA GLY A 560 -23.61 -19.24 -2.83
C GLY A 560 -22.85 -20.47 -2.36
N ASP A 561 -21.61 -20.35 -1.97
CA ASP A 561 -20.77 -21.48 -1.56
C ASP A 561 -20.30 -21.43 -0.10
N PHE A 562 -21.05 -20.75 0.76
CA PHE A 562 -20.99 -21.04 2.20
C PHE A 562 -21.40 -22.48 2.52
N GLN A 563 -21.91 -23.20 1.54
CA GLN A 563 -22.12 -24.63 1.65
C GLN A 563 -20.80 -25.35 1.35
N ALA A 564 -20.18 -25.80 2.40
CA ALA A 564 -19.18 -26.86 2.54
C ALA A 564 -18.02 -26.94 1.52
N LYS A 565 -18.24 -26.73 0.23
CA LYS A 565 -17.26 -27.09 -0.80
C LYS A 565 -16.25 -25.98 -1.15
N SER A 566 -16.67 -24.71 -1.19
CA SER A 566 -15.77 -23.61 -1.56
C SER A 566 -14.94 -23.08 -0.40
N ILE A 567 -15.46 -23.20 0.82
CA ILE A 567 -14.70 -22.87 2.03
C ILE A 567 -13.54 -23.86 2.20
N LEU A 568 -13.74 -25.09 1.80
CA LEU A 568 -12.76 -26.17 1.92
C LEU A 568 -11.62 -26.03 0.90
N ASP A 569 -11.93 -25.53 -0.30
CA ASP A 569 -10.93 -25.30 -1.34
C ASP A 569 -10.05 -24.06 -1.08
N ASN A 570 -10.38 -23.26 -0.07
CA ASN A 570 -9.76 -21.98 0.22
C ASN A 570 -9.04 -21.90 1.58
N GLU A 571 -8.56 -23.00 2.13
CA GLU A 571 -7.81 -22.99 3.40
C GLU A 571 -6.55 -22.11 3.34
N GLN A 572 -6.02 -21.84 2.16
CA GLN A 572 -4.89 -20.92 1.96
C GLN A 572 -5.14 -19.49 2.50
N TRP A 573 -6.40 -19.02 2.60
CA TRP A 573 -6.70 -17.68 3.10
C TRP A 573 -6.23 -17.45 4.53
N ARG A 574 -6.20 -18.48 5.37
CA ARG A 574 -5.75 -18.41 6.76
C ARG A 574 -4.29 -17.99 6.91
N TYR A 575 -3.54 -17.99 5.83
CA TYR A 575 -2.12 -17.66 5.81
C TYR A 575 -1.80 -16.27 5.24
N LEU A 576 -2.82 -15.44 4.95
CA LEU A 576 -2.59 -14.13 4.31
C LEU A 576 -1.68 -13.20 5.12
N TRP A 577 -1.71 -13.23 6.45
CA TRP A 577 -0.79 -12.47 7.29
C TRP A 577 0.35 -13.30 7.90
N GLY A 578 0.36 -14.57 7.64
CA GLY A 578 1.35 -15.50 8.17
C GLY A 578 0.72 -16.77 8.70
N SER A 579 1.55 -17.71 9.14
CA SER A 579 1.05 -18.98 9.67
C SER A 579 0.28 -18.79 10.98
N THR A 580 -0.84 -19.46 11.09
CA THR A 580 -1.67 -19.49 12.29
C THR A 580 -1.46 -20.74 13.13
N ASP A 581 -0.81 -21.75 12.57
CA ASP A 581 -0.61 -23.06 13.19
C ASP A 581 0.61 -23.13 14.10
N ASN A 582 1.30 -22.02 14.32
CA ASN A 582 2.32 -21.89 15.33
C ASN A 582 3.71 -22.46 15.05
N ILE A 583 3.84 -23.30 14.06
CA ILE A 583 5.10 -24.00 13.81
C ILE A 583 6.06 -23.11 13.03
N SER A 584 5.51 -22.23 12.17
CA SER A 584 6.27 -21.27 11.39
C SER A 584 5.53 -19.96 11.29
N ASN A 585 5.62 -19.14 12.28
CA ASN A 585 5.02 -17.80 12.35
C ASN A 585 5.64 -16.85 11.29
N ASP A 586 5.58 -17.29 10.03
CA ASP A 586 6.23 -16.64 8.93
C ASP A 586 5.36 -15.51 8.38
N LYS A 587 5.94 -14.35 8.30
CA LYS A 587 5.38 -13.18 7.63
C LYS A 587 5.20 -13.44 6.14
N THR A 588 4.05 -13.08 5.58
CA THR A 588 3.78 -13.16 4.15
C THR A 588 3.92 -11.80 3.47
N ILE A 589 3.82 -11.80 2.14
CA ILE A 589 3.79 -10.56 1.35
C ILE A 589 2.60 -9.65 1.68
N TYR A 590 1.54 -10.15 2.31
CA TYR A 590 0.35 -9.36 2.69
C TYR A 590 0.37 -8.83 4.12
N ASP A 591 1.38 -9.17 4.92
CA ASP A 591 1.51 -8.62 6.28
C ASP A 591 1.77 -7.11 6.22
N PRO A 592 0.94 -6.27 6.88
CA PRO A 592 1.05 -4.82 6.79
C PRO A 592 2.17 -4.19 7.63
N CYS A 593 2.80 -4.94 8.55
CA CYS A 593 3.81 -4.41 9.46
C CYS A 593 5.13 -4.05 8.73
N PRO A 594 5.92 -3.11 9.28
CA PRO A 594 7.25 -2.76 8.77
C PRO A 594 8.22 -3.95 8.75
N ALA A 595 9.35 -3.79 8.09
CA ALA A 595 10.43 -4.79 8.08
C ALA A 595 10.92 -5.09 9.51
N GLY A 596 11.19 -6.38 9.81
CA GLY A 596 11.54 -6.86 11.14
C GLY A 596 10.39 -6.93 12.15
N TRP A 597 9.17 -6.54 11.74
CA TRP A 597 7.95 -6.57 12.53
C TRP A 597 6.86 -7.35 11.79
N LYS A 598 5.96 -7.98 12.54
CA LYS A 598 4.85 -8.78 11.99
C LYS A 598 3.55 -8.57 12.74
N VAL A 599 2.45 -8.98 12.13
CA VAL A 599 1.16 -9.13 12.82
C VAL A 599 1.28 -10.25 13.86
N PRO A 600 0.97 -9.99 15.14
CA PRO A 600 1.05 -11.01 16.16
C PRO A 600 -0.05 -12.05 16.02
N THR A 601 0.18 -13.22 16.58
CA THR A 601 -0.86 -14.21 16.87
C THR A 601 -1.65 -13.80 18.12
N ALA A 602 -2.85 -14.35 18.29
CA ALA A 602 -3.77 -13.92 19.34
C ALA A 602 -3.23 -14.15 20.77
N ASP A 603 -2.36 -15.14 20.98
CA ASP A 603 -1.67 -15.39 22.25
C ASP A 603 -0.78 -14.21 22.69
N ALA A 604 -0.21 -13.45 21.77
CA ALA A 604 0.56 -12.26 22.13
C ALA A 604 -0.33 -11.23 22.87
N TYR A 605 -1.55 -11.00 22.38
CA TYR A 605 -2.49 -10.11 23.08
C TYR A 605 -2.94 -10.67 24.43
N ALA A 606 -3.11 -11.99 24.54
CA ALA A 606 -3.36 -12.61 25.84
C ALA A 606 -2.23 -12.30 26.83
N THR A 607 -0.99 -12.36 26.40
CA THR A 607 0.19 -11.96 27.19
C THR A 607 0.15 -10.46 27.55
N PHE A 608 -0.15 -9.58 26.59
CA PHE A 608 -0.15 -8.13 26.85
C PHE A 608 -1.18 -7.73 27.89
N PHE A 609 -2.31 -8.41 27.96
CA PHE A 609 -3.42 -8.11 28.88
C PHE A 609 -3.51 -9.07 30.07
N ALA A 610 -2.58 -9.98 30.25
CA ALA A 610 -2.57 -10.93 31.35
C ALA A 610 -2.37 -10.28 32.73
N SER A 611 -1.59 -9.21 32.77
CA SER A 611 -1.53 -8.37 33.96
C SER A 611 -2.78 -7.48 33.99
N SER A 612 -3.41 -7.35 35.16
CA SER A 612 -4.59 -6.53 35.35
C SER A 612 -4.35 -5.08 34.91
N GLY A 613 -4.59 -4.80 33.63
CA GLY A 613 -4.57 -3.47 33.09
C GLY A 613 -5.65 -2.61 33.78
N SER A 614 -5.31 -1.43 34.19
CA SER A 614 -6.29 -0.47 34.64
C SER A 614 -6.95 0.20 33.44
N ALA A 615 -8.28 0.31 33.44
CA ALA A 615 -8.95 1.20 32.50
C ALA A 615 -8.42 2.60 32.70
N ALA A 616 -7.78 3.13 31.68
CA ALA A 616 -7.14 4.42 31.73
C ALA A 616 -8.12 5.49 31.27
N GLY A 617 -8.66 6.28 32.18
CA GLY A 617 -9.28 7.58 31.93
C GLY A 617 -10.40 7.66 30.88
N GLY A 618 -11.00 6.56 30.44
CA GLY A 618 -12.12 6.55 29.50
C GLY A 618 -11.76 6.46 28.01
N HIS A 619 -10.48 6.48 27.63
CA HIS A 619 -10.08 6.47 26.22
C HIS A 619 -9.28 5.24 25.79
N GLY A 620 -8.96 4.35 26.69
CA GLY A 620 -8.19 3.13 26.39
C GLY A 620 -7.85 2.31 27.62
N VAL A 621 -7.02 1.30 27.41
CA VAL A 621 -6.47 0.43 28.44
C VAL A 621 -4.98 0.64 28.53
N TYR A 622 -4.49 0.92 29.73
CA TYR A 622 -3.08 1.02 30.03
C TYR A 622 -2.61 -0.18 30.83
N VAL A 623 -1.63 -0.88 30.30
CA VAL A 623 -1.00 -2.00 30.96
C VAL A 623 0.30 -1.52 31.61
N SER A 624 0.23 -1.23 32.89
CA SER A 624 1.34 -0.58 33.63
C SER A 624 2.60 -1.46 33.72
N GLU A 625 2.44 -2.78 33.73
CA GLU A 625 3.56 -3.72 33.80
C GLU A 625 4.51 -3.59 32.59
N TYR A 626 3.95 -3.31 31.42
CA TYR A 626 4.72 -3.26 30.18
C TYR A 626 4.82 -1.84 29.60
N ASP A 627 4.24 -0.84 30.25
CA ASP A 627 4.13 0.54 29.74
C ASP A 627 3.49 0.59 28.35
N LEU A 628 2.38 -0.14 28.20
CA LEU A 628 1.63 -0.23 26.95
C LEU A 628 0.26 0.40 27.08
N TYR A 629 -0.09 1.26 26.12
CA TYR A 629 -1.41 1.84 26.00
C TYR A 629 -2.13 1.33 24.74
N PHE A 630 -3.38 0.93 24.90
CA PHE A 630 -4.28 0.49 23.83
C PHE A 630 -5.52 1.39 23.81
N PRO A 631 -5.72 2.20 22.75
CA PRO A 631 -6.87 3.10 22.68
C PRO A 631 -8.18 2.34 22.47
N PHE A 632 -9.28 2.89 22.98
CA PHE A 632 -10.62 2.46 22.62
C PHE A 632 -10.94 2.95 21.21
N ALA A 633 -10.80 2.11 20.27
CA ALA A 633 -11.00 2.43 18.88
C ALA A 633 -12.09 1.59 18.22
N GLY A 634 -12.60 0.57 18.92
CA GLY A 634 -13.63 -0.30 18.38
C GLY A 634 -13.20 -0.99 17.08
N GLN A 635 -14.13 -1.08 16.14
CA GLN A 635 -13.89 -1.69 14.83
C GLN A 635 -14.62 -0.95 13.71
N ARG A 636 -14.14 -1.06 12.49
CA ARG A 636 -14.94 -0.83 11.29
C ARG A 636 -15.77 -2.08 11.02
N LYS A 637 -17.09 -1.90 10.83
CA LYS A 637 -17.99 -3.03 10.53
C LYS A 637 -17.59 -3.74 9.25
N ALA A 638 -17.68 -5.05 9.25
CA ALA A 638 -17.79 -5.82 8.03
C ALA A 638 -19.01 -5.36 7.23
N GLY A 639 -18.95 -5.49 5.91
CA GLY A 639 -20.04 -5.11 5.03
C GLY A 639 -19.97 -3.65 4.57
N PHE A 640 -21.09 -3.18 4.07
CA PHE A 640 -21.18 -1.97 3.26
C PHE A 640 -20.68 -0.71 3.98
N GLY A 641 -19.62 -0.11 3.46
CA GLY A 641 -19.09 1.18 3.88
C GLY A 641 -18.17 1.19 5.10
N GLY A 642 -17.95 0.07 5.79
CA GLY A 642 -16.96 -0.02 6.85
C GLY A 642 -17.10 0.99 7.98
N SER A 643 -18.30 1.22 8.51
CA SER A 643 -18.55 2.16 9.59
C SER A 643 -17.89 1.79 10.91
N VAL A 644 -17.41 2.76 11.66
CA VAL A 644 -16.83 2.54 12.98
C VAL A 644 -17.91 2.37 14.04
N ILE A 645 -17.72 1.37 14.90
CA ILE A 645 -18.57 1.08 16.07
C ILE A 645 -17.72 0.80 17.30
N SER A 646 -18.29 1.01 18.49
CA SER A 646 -17.67 0.73 19.80
C SER A 646 -16.35 1.51 20.04
N ALA A 647 -16.15 2.64 19.36
CA ALA A 647 -14.91 3.43 19.45
C ALA A 647 -14.67 4.05 20.84
N SER A 648 -15.70 4.17 21.68
CA SER A 648 -15.57 4.76 23.01
C SER A 648 -15.46 3.76 24.15
N GLY A 649 -15.48 2.48 23.90
CA GLY A 649 -15.61 1.52 24.98
C GLY A 649 -14.83 0.22 24.83
N GLU A 650 -14.19 -0.02 23.68
CA GLU A 650 -13.53 -1.28 23.43
C GLU A 650 -12.21 -1.12 22.69
N VAL A 651 -11.20 -1.81 23.19
CA VAL A 651 -10.00 -2.16 22.43
C VAL A 651 -10.35 -3.38 21.58
N MET A 652 -10.13 -3.31 20.27
CA MET A 652 -10.35 -4.43 19.36
C MET A 652 -9.16 -4.58 18.40
N MET A 653 -8.39 -5.63 18.62
CA MET A 653 -7.14 -5.88 17.90
C MET A 653 -7.26 -7.09 16.99
N ALA A 654 -6.80 -6.97 15.75
CA ALA A 654 -6.68 -8.10 14.86
C ALA A 654 -5.40 -8.90 15.16
N SER A 655 -5.47 -10.20 14.92
CA SER A 655 -4.32 -11.11 14.99
C SER A 655 -4.17 -11.90 13.69
N ALA A 656 -3.03 -12.53 13.49
CA ALA A 656 -2.82 -13.45 12.37
C ALA A 656 -3.58 -14.78 12.57
N SER A 657 -4.05 -15.05 13.80
CA SER A 657 -4.71 -16.31 14.14
C SER A 657 -6.12 -16.41 13.57
N VAL A 658 -6.53 -17.63 13.24
CA VAL A 658 -7.84 -17.97 12.69
C VAL A 658 -8.45 -19.08 13.51
N ALA A 659 -9.72 -18.94 13.88
CA ALA A 659 -10.43 -19.91 14.71
C ALA A 659 -10.99 -21.11 13.91
N ASN A 660 -11.51 -20.84 12.73
CA ASN A 660 -12.07 -21.83 11.82
C ASN A 660 -12.12 -21.27 10.39
N SER A 661 -12.70 -22.01 9.47
CA SER A 661 -12.79 -21.60 8.05
C SER A 661 -13.55 -20.30 7.79
N LEU A 662 -14.27 -19.76 8.77
CA LEU A 662 -15.07 -18.55 8.59
C LEU A 662 -14.48 -17.31 9.29
N TYR A 663 -13.73 -17.49 10.37
CA TYR A 663 -13.46 -16.40 11.30
C TYR A 663 -12.00 -16.29 11.72
N PRO A 664 -11.33 -15.17 11.43
CA PRO A 664 -10.12 -14.77 12.13
C PRO A 664 -10.42 -14.48 13.61
N ILE A 665 -9.39 -14.56 14.45
CA ILE A 665 -9.49 -14.26 15.87
C ILE A 665 -9.16 -12.79 16.11
N ARG A 666 -10.06 -12.08 16.76
CA ARG A 666 -9.80 -10.77 17.37
C ARG A 666 -9.57 -10.93 18.86
N SER A 667 -8.74 -10.07 19.40
CA SER A 667 -8.59 -9.88 20.84
C SER A 667 -9.26 -8.59 21.25
N SER A 668 -10.16 -8.63 22.21
CA SER A 668 -10.87 -7.44 22.67
C SER A 668 -10.82 -7.28 24.18
N VAL A 669 -10.83 -6.02 24.62
CA VAL A 669 -10.88 -5.64 26.04
C VAL A 669 -11.88 -4.52 26.19
N GLY A 670 -12.90 -4.76 26.99
CA GLY A 670 -13.95 -3.78 27.25
C GLY A 670 -13.66 -2.85 28.44
N SER A 671 -14.41 -1.75 28.49
CA SER A 671 -14.30 -0.72 29.54
C SER A 671 -14.89 -1.11 30.91
N ASN A 672 -15.38 -2.35 31.07
CA ASN A 672 -16.20 -2.77 32.21
C ASN A 672 -15.43 -2.87 33.54
N GLY A 673 -15.04 -1.73 34.10
CA GLY A 673 -14.66 -1.64 35.52
C GLY A 673 -13.37 -2.38 35.91
N ALA A 674 -12.99 -2.35 37.16
CA ALA A 674 -11.76 -2.84 37.75
C ALA A 674 -11.25 -4.20 37.18
N GLY A 675 -10.20 -4.12 36.34
CA GLY A 675 -9.56 -5.28 35.70
C GLY A 675 -10.07 -5.46 34.27
N ALA A 676 -9.37 -4.83 33.31
CA ALA A 676 -9.61 -5.08 31.89
C ALA A 676 -9.35 -6.55 31.57
N LYS A 677 -10.40 -7.29 31.25
CA LYS A 677 -10.29 -8.72 30.90
C LYS A 677 -10.24 -8.88 29.40
N ILE A 678 -9.28 -9.64 28.93
CA ILE A 678 -9.19 -9.99 27.52
C ILE A 678 -10.24 -11.03 27.15
N THR A 679 -10.86 -10.84 26.02
CA THR A 679 -11.68 -11.85 25.35
C THR A 679 -11.10 -12.05 23.95
N GLN A 680 -10.84 -13.30 23.63
CA GLN A 680 -10.52 -13.71 22.27
C GLN A 680 -11.76 -14.28 21.63
N SER A 681 -12.18 -13.71 20.53
CA SER A 681 -13.45 -14.08 19.90
C SER A 681 -13.32 -14.11 18.38
N ASN A 682 -14.22 -14.82 17.76
CA ASN A 682 -14.37 -14.85 16.32
C ASN A 682 -14.69 -13.45 15.79
N SER A 683 -14.10 -13.09 14.69
CA SER A 683 -14.37 -11.85 13.97
C SER A 683 -14.69 -12.15 12.52
N TYR A 684 -15.32 -11.22 11.84
CA TYR A 684 -15.49 -11.31 10.40
C TYR A 684 -14.23 -10.79 9.69
N SER A 685 -13.79 -11.47 8.64
CA SER A 685 -12.64 -11.03 7.86
C SER A 685 -12.86 -9.69 7.14
N GLY A 686 -14.13 -9.36 6.86
CA GLY A 686 -14.52 -8.06 6.34
C GLY A 686 -14.49 -6.92 7.36
N ALA A 687 -14.37 -7.23 8.68
CA ALA A 687 -14.24 -6.20 9.70
C ALA A 687 -12.84 -5.58 9.68
N GLY A 688 -12.77 -4.28 9.92
CA GLY A 688 -11.51 -3.56 10.10
C GLY A 688 -11.17 -3.42 11.57
N LEU A 689 -10.02 -3.94 11.94
CA LEU A 689 -9.50 -3.92 13.30
C LEU A 689 -8.13 -3.22 13.31
N GLN A 690 -7.71 -2.78 14.49
CA GLN A 690 -6.38 -2.25 14.66
C GLN A 690 -5.35 -3.36 14.81
N LEU A 691 -4.11 -3.00 14.52
CA LEU A 691 -2.95 -3.87 14.65
C LEU A 691 -1.90 -3.25 15.57
N ARG A 692 -1.23 -4.09 16.34
CA ARG A 692 -0.04 -3.75 17.09
C ARG A 692 1.06 -4.72 16.70
N CYS A 693 2.05 -4.26 15.94
CA CYS A 693 3.11 -5.14 15.46
C CYS A 693 4.04 -5.61 16.60
N VAL A 694 4.52 -6.85 16.45
CA VAL A 694 5.57 -7.42 17.28
C VAL A 694 6.79 -7.74 16.43
N LYS A 695 7.98 -7.83 17.06
CA LYS A 695 9.19 -8.29 16.36
C LYS A 695 8.98 -9.69 15.79
N GLU A 696 9.55 -9.94 14.61
CA GLU A 696 9.49 -11.24 13.94
C GLU A 696 10.11 -12.35 14.78
N ASN A 697 11.24 -12.06 15.44
CA ASN A 697 11.88 -12.98 16.35
C ASN A 697 11.27 -12.88 17.74
N VAL A 698 10.73 -13.98 18.24
CA VAL A 698 10.14 -14.12 19.58
C VAL A 698 11.11 -14.89 20.45
N ASP A 699 11.35 -14.44 21.67
CA ASP A 699 12.25 -15.11 22.61
C ASP A 699 11.72 -16.51 22.98
N GLY A 700 12.59 -17.53 23.02
CA GLY A 700 12.21 -18.93 23.05
C GLY A 700 11.56 -19.46 24.34
N LYS A 701 11.53 -18.70 25.45
CA LYS A 701 10.84 -19.11 26.68
C LYS A 701 9.91 -18.04 27.18
N ALA A 702 8.67 -18.46 27.45
CA ALA A 702 7.72 -17.62 28.16
C ALA A 702 8.18 -17.36 29.59
N PRO A 703 8.12 -16.09 30.06
CA PRO A 703 8.59 -15.75 31.42
C PRO A 703 7.67 -16.28 32.52
N GLY A 704 6.42 -16.67 32.20
CA GLY A 704 5.37 -16.95 33.18
C GLY A 704 4.83 -15.68 33.83
N TYR A 705 3.58 -15.74 34.32
CA TYR A 705 2.92 -14.58 34.96
C TYR A 705 3.01 -14.62 36.50
N GLY A 706 3.96 -15.29 37.03
CA GLY A 706 4.13 -15.46 38.47
C GLY A 706 3.56 -16.79 38.95
N LYS A 707 3.26 -16.88 40.28
CA LYS A 707 2.80 -18.11 40.87
C LYS A 707 1.34 -18.39 40.48
N GLN A 708 1.09 -19.60 40.00
CA GLN A 708 -0.28 -20.08 39.74
C GLN A 708 -1.01 -20.26 41.08
N THR A 709 -2.20 -19.67 41.15
CA THR A 709 -3.01 -19.61 42.38
C THR A 709 -4.34 -20.34 42.31
N GLY A 710 -4.74 -20.78 41.09
CA GLY A 710 -5.99 -21.45 40.84
C GLY A 710 -6.00 -22.93 41.12
N HIS A 711 -6.91 -23.65 40.48
CA HIS A 711 -7.04 -25.08 40.62
C HIS A 711 -5.73 -25.83 40.25
N ARG A 712 -5.56 -27.00 40.80
CA ARG A 712 -4.40 -27.84 40.51
C ARG A 712 -4.31 -28.23 39.04
N ALA A 713 -5.46 -28.44 38.39
CA ALA A 713 -5.59 -28.56 36.93
C ALA A 713 -6.91 -28.00 36.45
N ALA A 714 -6.93 -27.40 35.28
CA ALA A 714 -8.17 -27.04 34.57
C ALA A 714 -8.30 -27.85 33.27
N LEU A 715 -9.43 -28.53 33.11
CA LEU A 715 -9.71 -29.38 31.97
C LEU A 715 -10.63 -28.65 30.99
N MET A 716 -10.07 -28.12 29.90
CA MET A 716 -10.79 -27.51 28.79
C MET A 716 -11.25 -28.59 27.82
N GLY A 717 -12.58 -28.60 27.50
CA GLY A 717 -13.12 -29.60 26.59
C GLY A 717 -14.57 -29.41 26.21
N ASP A 718 -15.09 -30.38 25.50
CA ASP A 718 -16.48 -30.47 25.01
C ASP A 718 -17.40 -31.25 25.95
N SER A 719 -18.43 -31.88 25.38
CA SER A 719 -19.41 -32.73 26.11
C SER A 719 -18.75 -33.93 26.83
N ILE A 720 -17.71 -34.49 26.28
CA ILE A 720 -16.98 -35.60 26.91
C ILE A 720 -16.33 -35.12 28.22
N THR A 721 -15.70 -33.97 28.22
CA THR A 721 -15.17 -33.37 29.44
C THR A 721 -16.27 -32.99 30.42
N ARG A 722 -17.36 -32.38 29.95
CA ARG A 722 -18.49 -31.99 30.80
C ARG A 722 -19.10 -33.22 31.52
N THR A 723 -19.41 -34.26 30.74
CA THR A 723 -20.09 -35.45 31.25
C THR A 723 -19.19 -36.32 32.17
N TRP A 724 -17.90 -36.11 32.18
CA TRP A 724 -16.98 -36.84 33.04
C TRP A 724 -17.32 -36.73 34.52
N LYS A 725 -17.70 -35.54 35.00
CA LYS A 725 -18.14 -35.34 36.39
C LYS A 725 -19.47 -35.97 36.69
N ASP A 726 -20.38 -36.07 35.69
CA ASP A 726 -21.79 -36.52 35.85
C ASP A 726 -21.93 -38.06 35.65
N ARG A 727 -21.22 -38.59 34.64
CA ARG A 727 -21.25 -40.01 34.26
C ARG A 727 -20.08 -40.82 34.79
N GLY A 728 -18.98 -40.14 35.17
CA GLY A 728 -17.84 -40.71 35.86
C GLY A 728 -17.87 -40.46 37.34
N ARG A 729 -16.80 -39.91 37.89
CA ARG A 729 -16.71 -39.62 39.34
C ARG A 729 -16.54 -38.12 39.59
N LEU A 730 -17.52 -37.50 40.23
CA LEU A 730 -17.35 -36.12 40.72
C LEU A 730 -16.16 -35.98 41.66
N ALA A 731 -15.91 -37.03 42.50
CA ALA A 731 -14.74 -37.07 43.40
C ALA A 731 -13.39 -36.90 42.72
N PHE A 732 -13.23 -37.31 41.44
CA PHE A 732 -12.01 -37.11 40.67
C PHE A 732 -11.65 -35.60 40.53
N PHE A 733 -12.69 -34.79 40.43
CA PHE A 733 -12.49 -33.31 40.31
C PHE A 733 -12.34 -32.68 41.70
N THR A 734 -13.21 -32.99 42.61
CA THR A 734 -13.26 -32.32 43.93
C THR A 734 -12.11 -32.71 44.85
N GLU A 735 -11.71 -34.00 44.90
CA GLU A 735 -10.60 -34.47 45.71
C GLU A 735 -9.21 -34.05 45.21
N ASN A 736 -9.10 -33.79 43.91
CA ASN A 736 -7.82 -33.39 43.31
C ASN A 736 -7.72 -31.87 42.98
N SER A 737 -8.72 -31.08 43.33
CA SER A 737 -8.79 -29.66 42.98
C SER A 737 -8.67 -29.44 41.47
N TYR A 738 -9.48 -30.17 40.69
CA TYR A 738 -9.53 -30.00 39.24
C TYR A 738 -10.77 -29.23 38.87
N LEU A 739 -10.61 -28.24 37.94
CA LEU A 739 -11.69 -27.46 37.37
C LEU A 739 -12.17 -28.15 36.08
N ASN A 740 -13.47 -28.46 36.02
CA ASN A 740 -14.09 -28.99 34.79
C ASN A 740 -14.65 -27.84 33.93
N CYS A 741 -14.01 -27.54 32.83
CA CYS A 741 -14.40 -26.51 31.84
C CYS A 741 -15.03 -27.13 30.58
N GLY A 742 -15.67 -28.33 30.69
CA GLY A 742 -16.37 -28.95 29.57
C GLY A 742 -17.72 -28.31 29.29
N ILE A 743 -18.09 -28.12 28.02
CA ILE A 743 -19.40 -27.63 27.56
C ILE A 743 -19.83 -28.41 26.32
N ASP A 744 -21.11 -28.85 26.32
CA ASP A 744 -21.69 -29.70 25.26
C ASP A 744 -21.64 -29.01 23.89
N GLY A 745 -21.31 -29.77 22.84
CA GLY A 745 -21.38 -29.34 21.45
C GLY A 745 -20.30 -28.33 21.03
N GLN A 746 -19.40 -27.93 21.94
CA GLN A 746 -18.40 -26.94 21.59
C GLN A 746 -17.27 -27.51 20.73
N THR A 747 -16.89 -26.73 19.74
CA THR A 747 -15.70 -26.90 18.92
C THR A 747 -14.48 -26.23 19.59
N SER A 748 -13.29 -26.52 19.11
CA SER A 748 -12.06 -25.83 19.52
C SER A 748 -12.16 -24.31 19.38
N SER A 749 -12.84 -23.82 18.34
CA SER A 749 -13.10 -22.40 18.09
C SER A 749 -13.95 -21.76 19.22
N ASN A 750 -14.99 -22.47 19.71
CA ASN A 750 -15.77 -22.00 20.86
C ASN A 750 -14.96 -22.01 22.17
N MET A 751 -14.04 -22.96 22.29
CA MET A 751 -13.16 -23.04 23.47
C MET A 751 -12.19 -21.86 23.53
N ILE A 752 -11.71 -21.37 22.40
CA ILE A 752 -10.88 -20.16 22.34
C ILE A 752 -11.61 -18.96 22.95
N ASP A 753 -12.88 -18.75 22.58
CA ASP A 753 -13.69 -17.61 23.05
C ASP A 753 -13.77 -17.54 24.58
N ARG A 754 -13.73 -18.68 25.26
CA ARG A 754 -13.82 -18.77 26.71
C ARG A 754 -12.53 -19.19 27.42
N PHE A 755 -11.43 -19.34 26.69
CA PHE A 755 -10.16 -19.73 27.28
C PHE A 755 -9.66 -18.69 28.29
N GLY A 756 -9.76 -17.41 27.96
CA GLY A 756 -9.48 -16.31 28.89
C GLY A 756 -10.31 -16.42 30.19
N PRO A 757 -11.65 -16.35 30.13
CA PRO A 757 -12.50 -16.42 31.33
C PRO A 757 -12.37 -17.72 32.14
N ASN A 758 -12.06 -18.83 31.51
CA ASN A 758 -12.01 -20.11 32.21
C ASN A 758 -10.62 -20.50 32.71
N ILE A 759 -9.58 -20.16 31.95
CA ILE A 759 -8.20 -20.60 32.21
C ILE A 759 -7.34 -19.44 32.70
N VAL A 760 -7.34 -18.33 31.98
CA VAL A 760 -6.49 -17.19 32.38
C VAL A 760 -6.96 -16.61 33.72
N ASP A 761 -8.26 -16.48 33.91
CA ASP A 761 -8.83 -15.96 35.16
C ASP A 761 -8.67 -16.91 36.34
N ASP A 762 -8.74 -18.23 36.13
CA ASP A 762 -8.51 -19.23 37.19
C ASP A 762 -7.02 -19.32 37.57
N ASN A 763 -6.13 -19.09 36.60
CA ASN A 763 -4.67 -19.24 36.73
C ASN A 763 -4.28 -20.62 37.33
N PRO A 764 -4.67 -21.74 36.69
CA PRO A 764 -4.45 -23.08 37.20
C PRO A 764 -2.99 -23.46 37.18
N GLN A 765 -2.63 -24.50 37.93
CA GLN A 765 -1.27 -25.01 37.97
C GLN A 765 -0.92 -25.90 36.77
N CYS A 766 -1.94 -26.47 36.10
CA CYS A 766 -1.81 -27.27 34.88
C CYS A 766 -3.06 -27.12 34.02
N VAL A 767 -2.90 -27.11 32.69
CA VAL A 767 -4.02 -27.11 31.76
C VAL A 767 -4.04 -28.40 30.96
N VAL A 768 -5.25 -29.00 30.87
CA VAL A 768 -5.53 -30.13 29.97
C VAL A 768 -6.46 -29.69 28.89
N ILE A 769 -6.09 -29.88 27.61
CA ILE A 769 -6.92 -29.51 26.44
C ILE A 769 -7.32 -30.79 25.72
N THR A 770 -8.63 -31.05 25.65
CA THR A 770 -9.21 -32.20 24.95
C THR A 770 -10.39 -31.74 24.12
N CYS A 771 -10.21 -31.66 22.79
CA CYS A 771 -11.25 -31.21 21.87
C CYS A 771 -11.07 -31.87 20.50
N GLY A 772 -12.06 -31.73 19.64
CA GLY A 772 -11.98 -32.12 18.23
C GLY A 772 -13.16 -32.97 17.77
N THR A 773 -13.90 -33.60 18.64
CA THR A 773 -15.07 -34.43 18.27
C THR A 773 -16.10 -33.61 17.49
N ASN A 774 -16.45 -32.42 17.99
CA ASN A 774 -17.40 -31.54 17.33
C ASN A 774 -16.80 -30.80 16.15
N ASP A 775 -15.51 -30.53 16.14
CA ASP A 775 -14.78 -29.92 15.03
C ASP A 775 -14.88 -30.81 13.78
N LEU A 776 -14.50 -32.09 13.93
CA LEU A 776 -14.52 -33.08 12.84
C LEU A 776 -15.94 -33.51 12.44
N ALA A 777 -16.93 -33.25 13.28
CA ALA A 777 -18.33 -33.58 13.04
C ALA A 777 -19.03 -32.57 12.10
N GLU A 778 -18.41 -31.47 11.70
CA GLU A 778 -18.99 -30.44 10.84
C GLU A 778 -20.38 -29.99 11.30
N ASN A 779 -20.50 -29.43 12.48
CA ASN A 779 -21.75 -29.00 13.05
C ASN A 779 -22.37 -27.84 12.24
N MET A 780 -23.72 -27.81 12.18
CA MET A 780 -24.43 -26.66 11.61
C MET A 780 -24.30 -25.46 12.56
N SER A 781 -24.01 -24.29 12.00
CA SER A 781 -24.20 -23.03 12.71
C SER A 781 -25.69 -22.82 13.02
N GLY A 782 -26.00 -21.95 13.99
CA GLY A 782 -27.40 -21.58 14.30
C GLY A 782 -28.16 -21.02 13.10
N ASP A 783 -27.48 -20.59 12.06
CA ASP A 783 -28.05 -20.03 10.82
C ASP A 783 -28.18 -21.06 9.67
N GLY A 784 -27.90 -22.33 9.94
CA GLY A 784 -28.12 -23.43 9.00
C GLY A 784 -26.96 -23.76 8.08
N TYR A 785 -25.76 -23.18 8.32
CA TYR A 785 -24.54 -23.48 7.55
C TYR A 785 -23.71 -24.57 8.20
N ARG A 786 -23.03 -25.39 7.37
CA ARG A 786 -22.02 -26.32 7.86
C ARG A 786 -20.77 -25.56 8.29
N VAL A 787 -20.37 -25.68 9.53
CA VAL A 787 -19.06 -25.17 10.01
C VAL A 787 -18.05 -26.28 9.87
N HIS A 788 -17.15 -26.14 8.93
CA HIS A 788 -16.03 -27.05 8.74
C HIS A 788 -14.84 -26.58 9.56
N VAL A 789 -14.29 -27.48 10.38
CA VAL A 789 -12.99 -27.26 11.04
C VAL A 789 -12.07 -28.37 10.56
N SER A 790 -11.11 -28.02 9.71
CA SER A 790 -10.11 -28.98 9.27
C SER A 790 -9.24 -29.44 10.45
N LYS A 791 -8.57 -30.58 10.29
CA LYS A 791 -7.63 -31.08 11.32
C LYS A 791 -6.48 -30.09 11.56
N GLU A 792 -6.11 -29.32 10.55
CA GLU A 792 -5.10 -28.26 10.61
C GLU A 792 -5.62 -27.05 11.41
N ASN A 793 -6.87 -26.63 11.17
CA ASN A 793 -7.51 -25.59 11.98
C ASN A 793 -7.71 -26.03 13.43
N LEU A 794 -8.12 -27.27 13.65
CA LEU A 794 -8.22 -27.84 14.99
C LEU A 794 -6.85 -27.79 15.70
N LEU A 795 -5.78 -28.19 15.02
CA LEU A 795 -4.43 -28.12 15.58
C LEU A 795 -4.01 -26.68 15.86
N ALA A 796 -4.28 -25.73 14.96
CA ALA A 796 -4.00 -24.34 15.17
C ALA A 796 -4.72 -23.74 16.38
N ASN A 797 -5.96 -24.14 16.62
CA ASN A 797 -6.75 -23.73 17.78
C ASN A 797 -6.18 -24.33 19.09
N ILE A 798 -5.83 -25.61 19.08
CA ILE A 798 -5.13 -26.26 20.20
C ILE A 798 -3.80 -25.57 20.47
N ALA A 799 -3.05 -25.27 19.44
CA ALA A 799 -1.76 -24.58 19.53
C ALA A 799 -1.90 -23.17 20.13
N LEU A 800 -2.92 -22.43 19.75
CA LEU A 800 -3.20 -21.11 20.32
C LEU A 800 -3.50 -21.19 21.82
N MET A 801 -4.42 -22.08 22.22
CA MET A 801 -4.75 -22.28 23.63
C MET A 801 -3.53 -22.75 24.44
N SER A 802 -2.74 -23.66 23.87
CA SER A 802 -1.52 -24.16 24.48
C SER A 802 -0.47 -23.07 24.69
N ARG A 803 -0.30 -22.15 23.72
CA ARG A 803 0.64 -21.01 23.84
C ARG A 803 0.20 -20.02 24.91
N ILE A 804 -1.09 -19.72 24.99
CA ILE A 804 -1.61 -18.87 26.06
C ILE A 804 -1.25 -19.46 27.43
N ALA A 805 -1.48 -20.78 27.62
CA ALA A 805 -1.10 -21.46 28.85
C ALA A 805 0.42 -21.46 29.08
N GLU A 806 1.20 -21.69 28.03
CA GLU A 806 2.66 -21.66 28.08
C GLU A 806 3.19 -20.26 28.46
N ASP A 807 2.59 -19.19 27.89
CA ASP A 807 2.93 -17.80 28.23
C ASP A 807 2.63 -17.48 29.71
N MET A 808 1.60 -18.10 30.28
CA MET A 808 1.30 -18.05 31.71
C MET A 808 2.30 -18.84 32.58
N GLY A 809 3.18 -19.61 31.95
CA GLY A 809 4.08 -20.53 32.65
C GLY A 809 3.39 -21.80 33.18
N VAL A 810 2.23 -22.13 32.60
CA VAL A 810 1.41 -23.27 33.03
C VAL A 810 1.72 -24.49 32.15
N PRO A 811 2.06 -25.66 32.73
CA PRO A 811 2.25 -26.89 31.98
C PRO A 811 0.97 -27.29 31.22
N VAL A 812 1.18 -27.79 29.99
CA VAL A 812 0.11 -28.20 29.08
C VAL A 812 0.13 -29.72 28.91
N ILE A 813 -1.07 -30.33 28.96
CA ILE A 813 -1.34 -31.73 28.62
C ILE A 813 -2.35 -31.73 27.47
N LEU A 814 -2.04 -32.39 26.38
CA LEU A 814 -2.99 -32.56 25.26
C LEU A 814 -3.62 -33.94 25.33
N GLY A 815 -4.97 -33.97 25.32
CA GLY A 815 -5.73 -35.22 25.26
C GLY A 815 -6.02 -35.59 23.82
N SER A 816 -5.97 -36.90 23.51
CA SER A 816 -6.48 -37.40 22.22
C SER A 816 -7.99 -37.25 22.14
N ILE A 817 -8.51 -37.06 20.94
CA ILE A 817 -9.93 -37.21 20.63
C ILE A 817 -10.32 -38.67 20.90
N CYS A 818 -11.43 -38.89 21.60
CA CYS A 818 -11.93 -40.25 21.84
C CYS A 818 -12.33 -40.95 20.53
N PRO A 819 -12.21 -42.29 20.47
CA PRO A 819 -12.56 -43.01 19.25
C PRO A 819 -14.07 -42.91 18.99
N THR A 820 -14.47 -42.71 17.73
CA THR A 820 -15.87 -42.73 17.32
C THR A 820 -15.98 -43.14 15.85
N ARG A 821 -17.11 -43.81 15.55
CA ARG A 821 -17.52 -44.20 14.18
C ARG A 821 -18.90 -43.66 13.84
N SER A 822 -19.59 -43.00 14.75
CA SER A 822 -20.95 -42.52 14.57
C SER A 822 -21.11 -41.12 15.11
N MET A 823 -21.86 -40.33 14.39
CA MET A 823 -22.27 -38.97 14.76
C MET A 823 -23.81 -38.99 14.87
N TRP A 824 -24.36 -39.79 15.82
CA TRP A 824 -25.79 -40.10 15.94
C TRP A 824 -26.71 -38.86 16.00
N TRP A 825 -26.25 -37.70 16.42
CA TRP A 825 -27.04 -36.46 16.46
C TRP A 825 -27.11 -35.75 15.09
N LYS A 826 -26.44 -36.23 14.08
CA LYS A 826 -26.51 -35.65 12.74
C LYS A 826 -27.81 -36.00 12.03
N PRO A 827 -28.32 -35.12 11.15
CA PRO A 827 -29.43 -35.46 10.27
C PRO A 827 -29.16 -36.74 9.45
N ASP A 828 -30.17 -37.54 9.23
CA ASP A 828 -30.04 -38.85 8.54
C ASP A 828 -29.41 -38.70 7.14
N ALA A 829 -29.70 -37.60 6.44
CA ALA A 829 -29.08 -37.29 5.15
C ALA A 829 -27.54 -37.15 5.20
N TRP A 830 -26.96 -36.88 6.37
CA TRP A 830 -25.53 -36.72 6.59
C TRP A 830 -24.86 -37.94 7.17
N LYS A 831 -25.62 -38.80 7.87
CA LYS A 831 -25.08 -40.02 8.50
C LYS A 831 -24.42 -40.96 7.49
N ALA A 832 -25.02 -41.13 6.30
CA ALA A 832 -24.48 -41.98 5.25
C ALA A 832 -23.10 -41.48 4.75
N GLU A 833 -22.83 -40.18 4.85
CA GLU A 833 -21.56 -39.56 4.42
C GLU A 833 -20.51 -39.57 5.54
N PHE A 834 -20.94 -39.47 6.80
CA PHE A 834 -20.05 -39.27 7.96
C PHE A 834 -19.84 -40.51 8.83
N ASP A 835 -20.71 -41.48 8.79
CA ASP A 835 -20.61 -42.67 9.64
C ASP A 835 -19.53 -43.64 9.14
N GLY A 836 -18.98 -44.42 10.07
CA GLY A 836 -18.10 -45.54 9.79
C GLY A 836 -16.62 -45.09 9.63
N ASP A 837 -16.00 -45.56 8.57
CA ASP A 837 -14.55 -45.40 8.37
C ASP A 837 -14.17 -43.95 8.07
N TYR A 838 -15.04 -43.16 7.53
CA TYR A 838 -14.78 -41.77 7.20
C TYR A 838 -14.46 -40.94 8.47
N ILE A 839 -15.37 -40.94 9.45
CA ILE A 839 -15.13 -40.20 10.70
C ILE A 839 -14.02 -40.81 11.54
N ALA A 840 -13.89 -42.15 11.55
CA ALA A 840 -12.82 -42.80 12.27
C ALA A 840 -11.44 -42.41 11.70
N SER A 841 -11.29 -42.32 10.37
CA SER A 841 -10.05 -41.86 9.73
C SER A 841 -9.70 -40.42 10.10
N LYS A 842 -10.68 -39.49 10.08
CA LYS A 842 -10.45 -38.10 10.51
C LYS A 842 -9.96 -38.00 11.96
N VAL A 843 -10.55 -38.75 12.87
CA VAL A 843 -10.10 -38.81 14.27
C VAL A 843 -8.67 -39.33 14.38
N ILE A 844 -8.31 -40.41 13.65
CA ILE A 844 -6.96 -40.95 13.61
C ILE A 844 -5.95 -39.92 13.12
N GLU A 845 -6.27 -39.26 12.03
CA GLU A 845 -5.38 -38.26 11.43
C GLU A 845 -5.19 -37.03 12.31
N ALA A 846 -6.27 -36.50 12.91
CA ALA A 846 -6.18 -35.41 13.85
C ALA A 846 -5.37 -35.78 15.10
N ASN A 847 -5.58 -37.00 15.66
CA ASN A 847 -4.79 -37.48 16.78
C ASN A 847 -3.30 -37.65 16.47
N LYS A 848 -2.95 -38.03 15.23
CA LYS A 848 -1.55 -38.04 14.81
C LYS A 848 -0.91 -36.66 14.83
N LEU A 849 -1.64 -35.64 14.34
CA LEU A 849 -1.17 -34.24 14.37
C LEU A 849 -1.03 -33.73 15.79
N ILE A 850 -2.03 -33.93 16.64
CA ILE A 850 -2.01 -33.48 18.05
C ILE A 850 -0.84 -34.15 18.81
N LYS A 851 -0.64 -35.45 18.62
CA LYS A 851 0.46 -36.19 19.23
C LYS A 851 1.84 -35.70 18.76
N ALA A 852 1.99 -35.46 17.47
CA ALA A 852 3.21 -34.91 16.88
C ALA A 852 3.53 -33.51 17.43
N TYR A 853 2.52 -32.65 17.49
CA TYR A 853 2.64 -31.31 18.06
C TYR A 853 3.00 -31.33 19.54
N ALA A 854 2.36 -32.20 20.33
CA ALA A 854 2.72 -32.39 21.75
C ALA A 854 4.20 -32.78 21.92
N ALA A 855 4.68 -33.71 21.09
CA ALA A 855 6.08 -34.15 21.11
C ALA A 855 7.05 -33.03 20.71
N GLU A 856 6.73 -32.25 19.69
CA GLU A 856 7.52 -31.10 19.22
C GLU A 856 7.66 -30.03 20.30
N ARG A 857 6.56 -29.74 21.01
CA ARG A 857 6.52 -28.71 22.06
C ARG A 857 6.98 -29.21 23.42
N GLY A 858 7.22 -30.50 23.57
CA GLY A 858 7.56 -31.10 24.86
C GLY A 858 6.36 -31.21 25.81
N TYR A 859 5.13 -31.12 25.32
CA TYR A 859 3.91 -31.29 26.08
C TYR A 859 3.65 -32.78 26.39
N ARG A 860 2.94 -33.04 27.47
CA ARG A 860 2.47 -34.39 27.78
C ARG A 860 1.26 -34.73 26.95
N TYR A 861 1.11 -36.02 26.60
CA TYR A 861 -0.02 -36.47 25.74
C TYR A 861 -0.81 -37.55 26.45
N ALA A 862 -2.11 -37.35 26.65
CA ALA A 862 -3.03 -38.31 27.23
C ALA A 862 -3.69 -39.11 26.11
N ASP A 863 -3.26 -40.37 25.92
CA ASP A 863 -3.76 -41.22 24.81
C ASP A 863 -5.02 -42.01 25.22
N TYR A 864 -6.15 -41.31 25.28
CA TYR A 864 -7.46 -41.90 25.51
C TYR A 864 -7.93 -42.77 24.35
N TYR A 865 -7.54 -42.34 23.12
CA TYR A 865 -7.94 -43.05 21.90
C TYR A 865 -7.50 -44.51 21.92
N SER A 866 -6.22 -44.76 22.13
CA SER A 866 -5.63 -46.10 22.13
C SER A 866 -6.21 -47.00 23.25
N ALA A 867 -6.61 -46.43 24.37
CA ALA A 867 -7.13 -47.16 25.52
C ALA A 867 -8.62 -47.51 25.42
N LEU A 868 -9.39 -46.77 24.61
CA LEU A 868 -10.85 -46.88 24.54
C LEU A 868 -11.37 -47.46 23.24
N LYS A 869 -10.53 -47.62 22.22
CA LYS A 869 -10.99 -48.06 20.90
C LYS A 869 -11.22 -49.55 20.81
N ASN A 870 -12.19 -49.95 19.95
CA ASN A 870 -12.38 -51.32 19.47
C ASN A 870 -11.53 -51.62 18.22
N ASP A 871 -11.62 -52.82 17.69
CA ASP A 871 -10.89 -53.28 16.50
C ASP A 871 -11.29 -52.51 15.21
N GLN A 872 -12.45 -51.84 15.22
CA GLN A 872 -12.92 -51.03 14.13
C GLN A 872 -12.64 -49.51 14.28
N ASN A 873 -11.83 -49.12 15.25
CA ASN A 873 -11.47 -47.74 15.56
C ASN A 873 -12.65 -46.86 16.04
N GLY A 874 -13.74 -47.46 16.53
CA GLY A 874 -14.82 -46.82 17.26
C GLY A 874 -14.66 -46.98 18.78
N LEU A 875 -15.49 -46.30 19.57
CA LEU A 875 -15.55 -46.50 21.00
C LEU A 875 -16.00 -47.96 21.29
N ALA A 876 -15.27 -48.68 22.13
CA ALA A 876 -15.64 -50.07 22.47
C ALA A 876 -16.98 -50.11 23.22
N ASP A 877 -17.82 -51.07 22.91
CA ASP A 877 -19.21 -51.18 23.46
C ASP A 877 -19.23 -51.12 24.99
N GLU A 878 -18.28 -51.73 25.63
CA GLU A 878 -18.13 -51.74 27.12
C GLU A 878 -17.83 -50.34 27.72
N TYR A 879 -17.39 -49.41 26.87
CA TYR A 879 -17.08 -48.01 27.22
C TYR A 879 -18.12 -47.04 26.81
N CYS A 880 -19.17 -47.48 26.00
CA CYS A 880 -20.23 -46.62 25.55
C CYS A 880 -21.23 -46.30 26.67
N TRP A 881 -21.73 -45.08 26.72
CA TRP A 881 -22.88 -44.74 27.52
C TRP A 881 -24.12 -45.45 26.95
N VAL A 882 -25.04 -45.91 27.85
CA VAL A 882 -26.25 -46.61 27.44
C VAL A 882 -27.44 -45.67 27.56
N PHE A 883 -28.10 -45.38 26.46
CA PHE A 883 -29.34 -44.59 26.43
C PHE A 883 -30.53 -45.41 26.94
N GLY A 884 -30.52 -46.74 26.77
CA GLY A 884 -31.59 -47.64 27.11
C GLY A 884 -31.45 -48.99 26.40
N THR A 885 -32.57 -49.72 26.32
CA THR A 885 -32.63 -50.99 25.61
C THR A 885 -33.55 -50.86 24.40
N ASN A 886 -33.11 -51.31 23.25
CA ASN A 886 -33.87 -51.35 22.03
C ASN A 886 -35.05 -52.37 22.14
N PRO A 887 -36.08 -52.28 21.28
CA PRO A 887 -37.22 -53.23 21.27
C PRO A 887 -36.82 -54.71 21.06
N ASP A 888 -35.70 -54.97 20.44
CA ASP A 888 -35.13 -56.30 20.19
C ASP A 888 -34.29 -56.86 21.36
N GLY A 889 -34.18 -56.05 22.47
CA GLY A 889 -33.43 -56.43 23.64
C GLY A 889 -31.94 -56.06 23.61
N THR A 890 -31.45 -55.49 22.55
CA THR A 890 -30.06 -55.00 22.48
C THR A 890 -29.91 -53.66 23.21
N LEU A 891 -28.70 -53.31 23.63
CA LEU A 891 -28.44 -52.02 24.25
C LEU A 891 -28.37 -50.88 23.19
N ASN A 892 -29.06 -49.80 23.48
CA ASN A 892 -28.93 -48.56 22.70
C ASN A 892 -27.71 -47.77 23.20
N LEU A 893 -26.60 -47.89 22.48
CA LEU A 893 -25.31 -47.36 22.88
C LEU A 893 -25.07 -45.95 22.33
N ASP A 894 -24.60 -45.07 23.17
CA ASP A 894 -23.99 -43.82 22.78
C ASP A 894 -22.52 -44.10 22.38
N SER A 895 -22.29 -44.30 21.12
CA SER A 895 -20.97 -44.63 20.57
C SER A 895 -19.99 -43.47 20.54
N VAL A 896 -20.30 -42.34 21.13
CA VAL A 896 -19.46 -41.14 21.21
C VAL A 896 -19.08 -40.80 22.64
N HIS A 897 -20.06 -40.87 23.58
CA HIS A 897 -19.80 -40.46 24.96
C HIS A 897 -19.42 -41.65 25.86
N PRO A 898 -18.26 -41.49 26.56
CA PRO A 898 -17.82 -42.51 27.50
C PRO A 898 -18.78 -42.74 28.70
N ASN A 899 -18.85 -43.96 29.18
CA ASN A 899 -19.51 -44.33 30.42
C ASN A 899 -18.56 -44.28 31.66
N ALA A 900 -19.05 -44.60 32.85
CA ALA A 900 -18.27 -44.59 34.07
C ALA A 900 -16.99 -45.46 34.00
N LYS A 901 -17.05 -46.62 33.33
CA LYS A 901 -15.88 -47.52 33.19
C LYS A 901 -14.80 -46.86 32.31
N ALA A 902 -15.20 -46.23 31.23
CA ALA A 902 -14.26 -45.52 30.36
C ALA A 902 -13.62 -44.32 31.07
N PHE A 903 -14.40 -43.54 31.84
CA PHE A 903 -13.83 -42.45 32.61
C PHE A 903 -12.83 -42.89 33.66
N LEU A 904 -13.02 -44.07 34.31
CA LEU A 904 -12.00 -44.63 35.16
C LEU A 904 -10.66 -44.93 34.44
N VAL A 905 -10.74 -45.42 33.20
CA VAL A 905 -9.56 -45.61 32.37
C VAL A 905 -8.89 -44.26 32.04
N MET A 906 -9.67 -43.24 31.64
CA MET A 906 -9.16 -41.88 31.34
C MET A 906 -8.54 -41.25 32.62
N GLU A 907 -9.12 -41.43 33.82
CA GLU A 907 -8.56 -40.95 35.08
C GLU A 907 -7.20 -41.60 35.38
N GLY A 908 -7.09 -42.90 35.13
CA GLY A 908 -5.83 -43.67 35.28
C GLY A 908 -4.73 -43.18 34.33
N ILE A 909 -5.08 -42.64 33.18
CA ILE A 909 -4.13 -42.05 32.22
C ILE A 909 -3.79 -40.61 32.62
N LEU A 910 -4.77 -39.78 32.91
CA LEU A 910 -4.60 -38.32 33.06
C LEU A 910 -3.93 -37.94 34.38
N LYS A 911 -4.36 -38.55 35.50
CA LYS A 911 -3.85 -38.16 36.83
C LYS A 911 -2.34 -38.27 36.95
N PRO A 912 -1.68 -39.37 36.53
CA PRO A 912 -0.22 -39.47 36.58
C PRO A 912 0.49 -38.41 35.73
N LEU A 913 -0.12 -37.99 34.60
CA LEU A 913 0.43 -36.94 33.75
C LEU A 913 0.35 -35.57 34.40
N ILE A 914 -0.76 -35.25 35.11
CA ILE A 914 -0.89 -34.03 35.90
C ILE A 914 0.12 -34.05 37.07
N ASP A 915 0.20 -35.13 37.82
CA ASP A 915 1.12 -35.28 38.95
C ASP A 915 2.57 -35.09 38.48
N ALA A 916 2.93 -35.69 37.36
CA ALA A 916 4.27 -35.51 36.77
C ALA A 916 4.51 -34.11 36.20
N ALA A 917 3.48 -33.40 35.73
CA ALA A 917 3.58 -32.04 35.26
C ALA A 917 3.85 -31.04 36.40
N LEU A 918 3.31 -31.34 37.57
CA LEU A 918 3.39 -30.50 38.76
C LEU A 918 4.50 -30.93 39.73
N TYR A 919 5.26 -31.98 39.39
CA TYR A 919 6.36 -32.44 40.23
C TYR A 919 7.50 -31.40 40.24
N ASP A 920 7.74 -30.83 41.44
CA ASP A 920 8.91 -30.00 41.71
C ASP A 920 9.95 -30.84 42.49
N PRO A 921 11.13 -31.12 41.90
CA PRO A 921 12.18 -31.84 42.59
C PRO A 921 12.68 -31.16 43.86
N SER A 922 12.52 -29.83 43.96
CA SER A 922 12.97 -29.06 45.14
C SER A 922 12.05 -29.27 46.34
N GLU A 923 10.75 -29.54 46.12
CA GLU A 923 9.80 -29.85 47.20
C GLU A 923 9.92 -31.31 47.70
N ALA A 924 10.43 -32.19 46.85
CA ALA A 924 10.58 -33.60 47.21
C ALA A 924 11.74 -33.89 48.18
N ASN A 925 12.65 -32.91 48.38
CA ASN A 925 13.78 -33.10 49.30
C ASN A 925 14.09 -31.79 50.07
N PRO A 926 13.27 -31.43 51.08
CA PRO A 926 13.47 -30.23 51.89
C PRO A 926 14.74 -30.27 52.74
N GLY A 927 15.50 -31.38 52.72
CA GLY A 927 16.74 -31.60 53.46
C GLY A 927 18.05 -31.52 52.67
N GLY A 928 18.04 -31.12 51.39
CA GLY A 928 19.25 -30.75 50.60
C GLY A 928 20.23 -31.92 50.30
N GLY A 929 19.82 -33.15 50.19
CA GLY A 929 20.61 -34.25 49.66
C GLY A 929 20.59 -34.34 48.14
N LYS A 930 21.76 -34.23 47.48
CA LYS A 930 21.85 -34.54 46.06
C LYS A 930 21.42 -35.96 45.78
N ILE A 931 20.39 -36.15 44.96
CA ILE A 931 20.06 -37.47 44.41
C ILE A 931 20.95 -37.68 43.19
N ASP A 932 22.07 -38.39 43.39
CA ASP A 932 23.03 -38.80 42.34
C ASP A 932 22.56 -40.05 41.60
N ASP A 933 21.28 -40.20 41.27
CA ASP A 933 20.82 -41.42 40.57
C ASP A 933 19.67 -41.12 39.60
N MET A 934 19.93 -40.26 38.61
CA MET A 934 19.00 -40.03 37.49
C MET A 934 18.92 -41.16 36.44
N ASP A 935 19.79 -42.21 36.58
CA ASP A 935 19.85 -43.30 35.59
C ASP A 935 18.83 -44.42 35.82
N LYS A 936 18.02 -44.38 36.85
CA LYS A 936 17.03 -45.42 37.15
C LYS A 936 15.62 -45.24 36.59
N TRP A 937 15.36 -44.12 35.94
CA TRP A 937 14.03 -43.84 35.41
C TRP A 937 14.05 -43.67 33.88
N LYS A 938 14.54 -44.69 33.16
CA LYS A 938 14.24 -44.85 31.74
C LYS A 938 12.93 -45.59 31.57
N TRP A 939 11.90 -44.90 31.20
CA TRP A 939 10.63 -45.47 30.74
C TRP A 939 10.55 -45.28 29.23
#